data_a2f388d97c3ff8583903d49eb03eb840
#
_entry.id   a2f388d97c3ff8583903d49eb03eb840
#
_cell.length_a   1.000
_cell.length_b   1.000
_cell.length_c   1.000
_cell.angle_alpha   90.00
_cell.angle_beta   90.00
_cell.angle_gamma   90.00
#
_symmetry.space_group_name_H-M   'P 1'
#
loop_
_entity.id
_entity.type
_entity.pdbx_description
1 polymer ?
#
loop_
_entity_poly.entity_id
_entity_poly.type
_entity_poly.pdbx_seq_one_letter_code
_entity_poly.pdbx_strand_id
1 'polypeptide(L)'
;MNVKDITEQYSSLPASQIATAVNEALTHNGSLVVTAPPGAGKSTLLPLTILAALGNNGGKVLMLEPRRLAARQIAERMAEMIGEPVGQTVGYRVRFESKVSKATRIEVLTEGILTRMLVDDATLDGVSVVIFDEFHERSINSDFALALTRQAQDIIRPDIKIVIMSATIDAGYICSALQAPLVESEGKMYDVQLSYANADTDPRNMAQATASTVIEAHRNHNSDILVFLPGQGDIERCLQLLGTSLAPTQLLPLYGNLSPEQQRRAIAPSKEGERKVVLATPIAETSITIEGVRVVVDSGLCRQVVFDTRTGLSHLETARISMDMATQRMGRAGRVAEGTCYRLWTKASEHLMAELRTAEIEYADLTPMLLDIAIFGEKDVEALPWLTPPPRANVLSAKELLTSLGAIDADGDITPLGKRIAALPCHPRMARMIVCADTDERRCLACDIAALLEEKDPLADSADTDMTLRLSLLRSARRKKQMGRWQRIAKIAAEYRRMAQTAEDNADPVPTEVGLLVAYAYPERIAMATDNIGGFRLAGGGNIQVDAADSLSAHTWIAVASLYSQPGKTGRVFLAAPLNTDELDDSTINERDNISWDAKQGCLTMRKERRIGKLVVDSKPIHNADKGLLINIICEAMAKNGLSMLAWSDDDVLRLQRRVAQVATWHPELELPDLSTEHLLCTANEWLPMYLDDGNRVRSTTAELHKLNLAEILWNTIAYDKQQEIDRLAPTHIQVPTGSRIRIDYRQGAEAPVLSVRLQECFGMEQTPCVNNGQQPLLMELLSPGFKPVQLTQDLANFWRETYFEVRKELRRRYPKHYWPENPLEAEAVRGVKRKQ
;
A
#
# COMPACT_ATOMS: atom_id res chain seq x y z
N MET A 1 49.29 4.86 18.07
CA MET A 1 49.19 4.87 16.60
C MET A 1 49.00 6.31 16.18
N ASN A 2 49.81 6.82 15.22
CA ASN A 2 49.69 8.22 14.75
C ASN A 2 49.08 8.23 13.33
N VAL A 3 48.26 9.24 13.01
CA VAL A 3 47.64 9.39 11.69
C VAL A 3 48.68 9.39 10.58
N LYS A 4 49.81 10.08 10.77
CA LYS A 4 50.90 10.13 9.78
C LYS A 4 51.51 8.77 9.50
N ASP A 5 51.80 8.00 10.53
CA ASP A 5 52.42 6.68 10.38
C ASP A 5 51.53 5.73 9.57
N ILE A 6 50.23 5.76 9.81
CA ILE A 6 49.26 4.95 9.06
C ILE A 6 49.18 5.43 7.60
N THR A 7 49.05 6.73 7.35
CA THR A 7 48.92 7.28 5.98
C THR A 7 50.18 7.07 5.14
N GLU A 8 51.38 7.15 5.76
CA GLU A 8 52.63 6.84 5.08
C GLU A 8 52.78 5.34 4.74
N GLN A 9 52.42 4.46 5.68
CA GLN A 9 52.47 3.02 5.48
C GLN A 9 51.52 2.55 4.34
N TYR A 10 50.36 3.20 4.19
CA TYR A 10 49.35 2.88 3.19
C TYR A 10 49.17 3.97 2.12
N SER A 11 50.26 4.69 1.79
CA SER A 11 50.26 5.77 0.80
C SER A 11 49.88 5.37 -0.60
N SER A 12 49.88 4.07 -0.93
CA SER A 12 49.40 3.52 -2.18
C SER A 12 47.85 3.55 -2.30
N LEU A 13 47.14 3.68 -1.19
CA LEU A 13 45.66 3.78 -1.22
C LEU A 13 45.22 5.23 -1.44
N PRO A 14 44.33 5.53 -2.38
CA PRO A 14 43.86 6.90 -2.63
C PRO A 14 43.28 7.60 -1.39
N ALA A 15 42.64 6.87 -0.47
CA ALA A 15 42.08 7.40 0.78
C ALA A 15 43.17 7.99 1.72
N SER A 16 44.48 7.64 1.55
CA SER A 16 45.54 8.23 2.31
C SER A 16 45.70 9.74 2.04
N GLN A 17 45.41 10.18 0.85
CA GLN A 17 45.54 11.58 0.42
C GLN A 17 44.52 12.49 1.12
N ILE A 18 43.35 11.96 1.42
CA ILE A 18 42.25 12.71 2.05
C ILE A 18 42.19 12.52 3.56
N ALA A 19 42.93 11.59 4.14
CA ALA A 19 42.85 11.25 5.56
C ALA A 19 43.08 12.44 6.51
N THR A 20 44.00 13.35 6.17
CA THR A 20 44.24 14.57 6.93
C THR A 20 43.04 15.52 6.84
N ALA A 21 42.54 15.77 5.63
CA ALA A 21 41.35 16.63 5.41
C ALA A 21 40.10 16.11 6.12
N VAL A 22 39.88 14.77 6.12
CA VAL A 22 38.79 14.12 6.84
C VAL A 22 38.88 14.40 8.35
N ASN A 23 40.07 14.22 8.95
CA ASN A 23 40.27 14.44 10.38
C ASN A 23 40.15 15.92 10.78
N GLU A 24 40.67 16.84 9.97
CA GLU A 24 40.52 18.28 10.15
C GLU A 24 39.04 18.71 10.06
N ALA A 25 38.31 18.22 9.03
CA ALA A 25 36.91 18.50 8.86
C ALA A 25 36.09 18.01 10.07
N LEU A 26 36.35 16.82 10.59
CA LEU A 26 35.67 16.26 11.77
C LEU A 26 35.97 17.04 13.06
N THR A 27 37.10 17.69 13.16
CA THR A 27 37.44 18.53 14.33
C THR A 27 36.52 19.76 14.41
N HIS A 28 36.14 20.33 13.26
CA HIS A 28 35.37 21.56 13.19
C HIS A 28 33.85 21.36 12.96
N ASN A 29 33.46 20.17 12.48
CA ASN A 29 32.07 19.90 12.10
C ASN A 29 31.48 18.71 12.87
N GLY A 30 30.16 18.70 13.08
CA GLY A 30 29.44 17.58 13.68
C GLY A 30 29.22 16.42 12.69
N SER A 31 29.12 16.74 11.40
CA SER A 31 28.89 15.78 10.33
C SER A 31 29.82 16.01 9.15
N LEU A 32 30.14 14.96 8.41
CA LEU A 32 31.03 14.97 7.25
C LEU A 32 30.55 13.98 6.19
N VAL A 33 30.63 14.37 4.94
CA VAL A 33 30.40 13.48 3.79
C VAL A 33 31.73 13.23 3.09
N VAL A 34 32.03 11.96 2.81
CA VAL A 34 33.23 11.51 2.13
C VAL A 34 32.83 10.75 0.88
N THR A 35 33.31 11.20 -0.28
CA THR A 35 33.16 10.46 -1.53
C THR A 35 34.51 9.93 -1.99
N ALA A 36 34.53 8.66 -2.33
CA ALA A 36 35.72 8.00 -2.86
C ALA A 36 35.28 6.81 -3.74
N PRO A 37 35.98 6.59 -4.86
CA PRO A 37 35.68 5.46 -5.72
C PRO A 37 35.88 4.12 -4.99
N PRO A 38 35.20 3.06 -5.44
CA PRO A 38 35.38 1.73 -4.85
C PRO A 38 36.85 1.26 -4.93
N GLY A 39 37.36 0.67 -3.84
CA GLY A 39 38.75 0.23 -3.77
C GLY A 39 39.75 1.29 -3.35
N ALA A 40 39.32 2.54 -3.12
CA ALA A 40 40.21 3.61 -2.65
C ALA A 40 40.74 3.41 -1.20
N GLY A 41 40.25 2.43 -0.45
CA GLY A 41 40.58 2.18 0.94
C GLY A 41 39.75 2.97 1.94
N LYS A 42 38.62 3.58 1.51
CA LYS A 42 37.75 4.39 2.39
C LYS A 42 37.29 3.60 3.61
N SER A 43 36.78 2.38 3.40
CA SER A 43 36.19 1.51 4.44
C SER A 43 37.22 0.89 5.39
N THR A 44 38.51 0.89 5.03
CA THR A 44 39.58 0.26 5.85
C THR A 44 40.54 1.27 6.42
N LEU A 45 41.01 2.26 5.66
CA LEU A 45 42.00 3.22 6.09
C LEU A 45 41.40 4.37 6.91
N LEU A 46 40.27 4.97 6.45
CA LEU A 46 39.72 6.16 7.12
C LEU A 46 39.25 5.86 8.55
N PRO A 47 38.58 4.74 8.89
CA PRO A 47 38.24 4.45 10.28
C PRO A 47 39.46 4.33 11.19
N LEU A 48 40.58 3.78 10.68
CA LEU A 48 41.85 3.68 11.43
C LEU A 48 42.48 5.06 11.67
N THR A 49 42.47 5.96 10.68
CA THR A 49 42.97 7.32 10.81
C THR A 49 42.12 8.16 11.73
N ILE A 50 40.79 8.02 11.70
CA ILE A 50 39.84 8.67 12.60
C ILE A 50 40.12 8.20 14.04
N LEU A 51 40.25 6.90 14.27
CA LEU A 51 40.58 6.37 15.59
C LEU A 51 41.95 6.90 16.10
N ALA A 52 42.95 6.98 15.22
CA ALA A 52 44.26 7.55 15.58
C ALA A 52 44.17 9.03 15.95
N ALA A 53 43.33 9.81 15.28
CA ALA A 53 43.08 11.22 15.59
C ALA A 53 42.36 11.41 16.92
N LEU A 54 41.43 10.53 17.29
CA LEU A 54 40.73 10.54 18.56
C LEU A 54 41.70 10.25 19.76
N GLY A 55 42.82 9.58 19.50
CA GLY A 55 43.80 9.24 20.53
C GLY A 55 43.30 8.22 21.53
N ASN A 56 44.10 7.98 22.60
CA ASN A 56 43.79 6.93 23.58
C ASN A 56 42.59 7.25 24.49
N ASN A 57 42.31 8.52 24.72
CA ASN A 57 41.21 8.99 25.57
C ASN A 57 39.90 9.25 24.83
N GLY A 58 39.89 9.15 23.48
CA GLY A 58 38.69 9.28 22.70
C GLY A 58 37.81 8.04 22.80
N GLY A 59 36.51 8.18 22.45
CA GLY A 59 35.57 7.11 22.45
C GLY A 59 35.74 6.12 21.29
N LYS A 60 34.74 5.25 21.12
CA LYS A 60 34.69 4.26 20.04
C LYS A 60 34.27 4.86 18.71
N VAL A 61 34.66 4.19 17.65
CA VAL A 61 34.15 4.38 16.29
C VAL A 61 33.22 3.23 15.96
N LEU A 62 31.95 3.52 15.69
CA LEU A 62 31.02 2.55 15.14
C LEU A 62 30.95 2.75 13.63
N MET A 63 31.01 1.67 12.86
CA MET A 63 30.95 1.70 11.41
C MET A 63 29.86 0.77 10.91
N LEU A 64 28.89 1.31 10.22
CA LEU A 64 27.85 0.54 9.57
C LEU A 64 28.31 0.04 8.21
N GLU A 65 28.06 -1.23 7.99
CA GLU A 65 28.26 -1.89 6.71
C GLU A 65 27.00 -2.75 6.39
N PRO A 66 26.32 -2.56 5.25
CA PRO A 66 25.05 -3.24 4.96
C PRO A 66 25.17 -4.77 4.86
N ARG A 67 26.35 -5.29 4.55
CA ARG A 67 26.56 -6.70 4.24
C ARG A 67 27.41 -7.42 5.27
N ARG A 68 26.89 -8.53 5.84
CA ARG A 68 27.56 -9.34 6.88
C ARG A 68 28.97 -9.81 6.46
N LEU A 69 29.09 -10.26 5.20
CA LEU A 69 30.39 -10.75 4.71
C LEU A 69 31.43 -9.63 4.62
N ALA A 70 30.98 -8.46 4.08
CA ALA A 70 31.82 -7.30 3.97
C ALA A 70 32.21 -6.76 5.34
N ALA A 71 31.28 -6.65 6.28
CA ALA A 71 31.57 -6.21 7.66
C ALA A 71 32.69 -7.04 8.32
N ARG A 72 32.63 -8.38 8.16
CA ARG A 72 33.67 -9.27 8.66
C ARG A 72 35.01 -9.03 7.96
N GLN A 73 35.02 -9.01 6.63
CA GLN A 73 36.22 -8.84 5.82
C GLN A 73 36.90 -7.49 6.08
N ILE A 74 36.10 -6.42 6.21
CA ILE A 74 36.61 -5.08 6.53
C ILE A 74 37.25 -5.08 7.92
N ALA A 75 36.59 -5.67 8.92
CA ALA A 75 37.16 -5.76 10.26
C ALA A 75 38.44 -6.62 10.30
N GLU A 76 38.45 -7.76 9.61
CA GLU A 76 39.64 -8.61 9.47
C GLU A 76 40.79 -7.86 8.78
N ARG A 77 40.48 -7.13 7.70
CA ARG A 77 41.49 -6.34 6.98
C ARG A 77 42.06 -5.18 7.82
N MET A 78 41.19 -4.44 8.52
CA MET A 78 41.66 -3.38 9.43
C MET A 78 42.55 -3.93 10.55
N ALA A 79 42.17 -5.07 11.15
CA ALA A 79 42.97 -5.72 12.20
C ALA A 79 44.34 -6.18 11.66
N GLU A 80 44.33 -6.76 10.45
CA GLU A 80 45.58 -7.14 9.75
C GLU A 80 46.49 -5.91 9.48
N MET A 81 45.88 -4.77 9.04
CA MET A 81 46.64 -3.54 8.77
C MET A 81 47.35 -2.99 10.00
N ILE A 82 46.81 -3.24 11.17
CA ILE A 82 47.47 -2.82 12.47
C ILE A 82 48.22 -3.94 13.15
N GLY A 83 48.30 -5.14 12.51
CA GLY A 83 49.03 -6.27 13.03
C GLY A 83 48.42 -6.97 14.25
N GLU A 84 47.07 -6.85 14.41
CA GLU A 84 46.34 -7.43 15.54
C GLU A 84 45.32 -8.47 15.08
N PRO A 85 44.96 -9.47 15.91
CA PRO A 85 43.84 -10.32 15.65
C PRO A 85 42.52 -9.55 15.79
N VAL A 86 41.54 -9.92 14.99
CA VAL A 86 40.18 -9.34 15.07
C VAL A 86 39.53 -9.60 16.44
N GLY A 87 38.92 -8.58 17.04
CA GLY A 87 38.35 -8.60 18.39
C GLY A 87 39.18 -7.90 19.44
N GLN A 88 40.42 -7.42 19.09
CA GLN A 88 41.19 -6.50 19.92
C GLN A 88 40.80 -5.04 19.61
N THR A 89 41.65 -4.23 19.01
CA THR A 89 41.33 -2.83 18.67
C THR A 89 40.20 -2.74 17.65
N VAL A 90 40.14 -3.66 16.68
CA VAL A 90 39.08 -3.75 15.67
C VAL A 90 38.28 -5.02 15.87
N GLY A 91 36.96 -4.89 15.90
CA GLY A 91 36.04 -6.03 15.97
C GLY A 91 34.83 -5.83 15.09
N TYR A 92 33.95 -6.85 15.06
CA TYR A 92 32.67 -6.76 14.32
C TYR A 92 31.50 -7.38 15.10
N ARG A 93 30.31 -6.91 14.82
CA ARG A 93 29.02 -7.51 15.23
C ARG A 93 28.12 -7.67 14.04
N VAL A 94 27.71 -8.88 13.79
CA VAL A 94 26.71 -9.21 12.77
C VAL A 94 25.62 -10.10 13.39
N ARG A 95 24.45 -10.21 12.78
CA ARG A 95 23.35 -11.03 13.33
C ARG A 95 23.85 -12.45 13.67
N PHE A 96 23.71 -12.84 14.94
CA PHE A 96 24.14 -14.13 15.52
C PHE A 96 25.64 -14.38 15.62
N GLU A 97 26.48 -13.40 15.31
CA GLU A 97 27.91 -13.54 15.45
C GLU A 97 28.57 -12.24 15.89
N SER A 98 29.52 -12.32 16.85
CA SER A 98 30.25 -11.16 17.38
C SER A 98 31.67 -11.54 17.72
N LYS A 99 32.61 -10.67 17.31
CA LYS A 99 34.02 -10.75 17.73
C LYS A 99 34.49 -9.37 18.22
N VAL A 100 34.18 -9.07 19.46
CA VAL A 100 34.55 -7.83 20.16
C VAL A 100 35.01 -8.16 21.56
N SER A 101 35.83 -7.28 22.15
CA SER A 101 36.27 -7.32 23.54
C SER A 101 36.16 -5.95 24.19
N LYS A 102 36.53 -5.84 25.44
CA LYS A 102 36.62 -4.55 26.15
C LYS A 102 37.68 -3.60 25.54
N ALA A 103 38.66 -4.13 24.82
CA ALA A 103 39.69 -3.36 24.14
C ALA A 103 39.21 -2.83 22.76
N THR A 104 38.08 -3.31 22.25
CA THR A 104 37.62 -2.94 20.91
C THR A 104 37.20 -1.47 20.86
N ARG A 105 37.85 -0.72 19.95
CA ARG A 105 37.67 0.70 19.70
C ARG A 105 36.99 0.99 18.36
N ILE A 106 37.16 0.12 17.35
CA ILE A 106 36.40 0.17 16.11
C ILE A 106 35.51 -1.05 16.08
N GLU A 107 34.20 -0.85 16.00
CA GLU A 107 33.22 -1.92 15.85
C GLU A 107 32.53 -1.79 14.48
N VAL A 108 32.77 -2.76 13.60
CA VAL A 108 32.07 -2.84 12.31
C VAL A 108 30.75 -3.58 12.54
N LEU A 109 29.63 -2.92 12.26
CA LEU A 109 28.30 -3.37 12.59
C LEU A 109 27.47 -3.56 11.32
N THR A 110 26.62 -4.59 11.28
CA THR A 110 25.51 -4.55 10.33
C THR A 110 24.42 -3.57 10.82
N GLU A 111 23.76 -2.92 9.89
CA GLU A 111 22.84 -1.79 10.11
C GLU A 111 21.83 -2.02 11.24
N GLY A 112 21.11 -3.15 11.25
CA GLY A 112 20.12 -3.46 12.28
C GLY A 112 20.68 -3.60 13.70
N ILE A 113 22.02 -3.72 13.86
CA ILE A 113 22.65 -3.74 15.18
C ILE A 113 22.78 -2.34 15.73
N LEU A 114 23.22 -1.37 14.91
CA LEU A 114 23.28 0.03 15.36
C LEU A 114 21.88 0.57 15.67
N THR A 115 20.90 0.31 14.83
CA THR A 115 19.51 0.67 15.10
C THR A 115 19.07 0.19 16.46
N ARG A 116 19.36 -1.09 16.77
CA ARG A 116 19.02 -1.68 18.07
C ARG A 116 19.76 -1.00 19.23
N MET A 117 21.04 -0.70 19.06
CA MET A 117 21.84 0.00 20.08
C MET A 117 21.25 1.39 20.37
N LEU A 118 20.84 2.13 19.35
CA LEU A 118 20.21 3.46 19.49
C LEU A 118 18.82 3.39 20.15
N VAL A 119 18.04 2.36 19.83
CA VAL A 119 16.72 2.15 20.44
C VAL A 119 16.85 1.75 21.91
N ASP A 120 17.84 0.91 22.24
CA ASP A 120 18.10 0.48 23.62
C ASP A 120 18.74 1.61 24.46
N ASP A 121 19.63 2.38 23.87
CA ASP A 121 20.32 3.52 24.51
C ASP A 121 20.71 4.59 23.48
N ALA A 122 19.89 5.63 23.36
CA ALA A 122 20.14 6.76 22.46
C ALA A 122 21.38 7.58 22.82
N THR A 123 21.92 7.44 24.05
CA THR A 123 23.13 8.17 24.47
C THR A 123 24.38 7.67 23.80
N LEU A 124 24.40 6.42 23.31
CA LEU A 124 25.58 5.75 22.74
C LEU A 124 26.86 6.00 23.60
N ASP A 125 26.77 5.73 24.91
CA ASP A 125 27.84 6.04 25.84
C ASP A 125 29.18 5.45 25.40
N GLY A 126 30.22 6.27 25.46
CA GLY A 126 31.56 5.91 25.02
C GLY A 126 31.80 5.87 23.51
N VAL A 127 30.80 6.27 22.68
CA VAL A 127 30.95 6.42 21.21
C VAL A 127 31.25 7.87 20.87
N SER A 128 32.26 8.10 20.02
CA SER A 128 32.62 9.43 19.51
C SER A 128 32.28 9.64 18.05
N VAL A 129 32.30 8.58 17.22
CA VAL A 129 32.06 8.68 15.78
C VAL A 129 31.20 7.52 15.33
N VAL A 130 30.20 7.84 14.48
CA VAL A 130 29.39 6.87 13.76
C VAL A 130 29.63 7.06 12.26
N ILE A 131 30.14 6.00 11.61
CA ILE A 131 30.41 5.97 10.17
C ILE A 131 29.32 5.16 9.47
N PHE A 132 28.68 5.74 8.46
CA PHE A 132 27.74 5.07 7.55
C PHE A 132 28.47 4.78 6.25
N ASP A 133 28.93 3.54 6.06
CA ASP A 133 29.58 3.13 4.81
C ASP A 133 28.57 2.61 3.79
N GLU A 134 28.94 2.71 2.52
CA GLU A 134 28.09 2.35 1.36
C GLU A 134 26.69 2.98 1.42
N PHE A 135 26.58 4.19 1.98
CA PHE A 135 25.29 4.87 2.23
C PHE A 135 24.45 5.07 0.97
N HIS A 136 25.08 5.08 -0.20
CA HIS A 136 24.40 5.12 -1.49
C HIS A 136 23.49 3.89 -1.76
N GLU A 137 23.61 2.80 -1.01
CA GLU A 137 22.67 1.67 -1.09
C GLU A 137 21.28 2.06 -0.58
N ARG A 138 21.14 3.12 0.24
CA ARG A 138 19.90 3.70 0.75
C ARG A 138 18.96 2.65 1.35
N SER A 139 19.54 1.72 2.15
CA SER A 139 18.74 0.74 2.87
C SER A 139 17.86 1.39 3.94
N ILE A 140 16.70 0.80 4.23
CA ILE A 140 15.79 1.28 5.27
C ILE A 140 16.48 1.40 6.64
N ASN A 141 17.33 0.41 6.98
CA ASN A 141 18.02 0.42 8.27
C ASN A 141 19.09 1.49 8.34
N SER A 142 19.78 1.80 7.23
CA SER A 142 20.78 2.86 7.17
C SER A 142 20.13 4.24 7.30
N ASP A 143 19.05 4.49 6.55
CA ASP A 143 18.29 5.74 6.64
C ASP A 143 17.70 5.95 8.03
N PHE A 144 17.17 4.88 8.65
CA PHE A 144 16.62 4.94 10.00
C PHE A 144 17.69 5.15 11.07
N ALA A 145 18.80 4.40 11.00
CA ALA A 145 19.92 4.59 11.93
C ALA A 145 20.52 5.99 11.84
N LEU A 146 20.57 6.58 10.63
CA LEU A 146 20.99 7.96 10.45
C LEU A 146 20.02 8.93 11.11
N ALA A 147 18.69 8.76 10.92
CA ALA A 147 17.69 9.61 11.54
C ALA A 147 17.79 9.59 13.07
N LEU A 148 17.92 8.39 13.68
CA LEU A 148 18.09 8.25 15.13
C LEU A 148 19.42 8.85 15.62
N THR A 149 20.52 8.64 14.87
CA THR A 149 21.84 9.20 15.25
C THR A 149 21.82 10.72 15.19
N ARG A 150 21.15 11.32 14.18
CA ARG A 150 20.97 12.77 14.10
C ARG A 150 20.13 13.30 15.24
N GLN A 151 19.04 12.65 15.58
CA GLN A 151 18.20 13.06 16.71
C GLN A 151 18.98 12.98 18.03
N ALA A 152 19.79 11.92 18.22
CA ALA A 152 20.66 11.81 19.38
C ALA A 152 21.72 12.93 19.39
N GLN A 153 22.33 13.25 18.24
CA GLN A 153 23.27 14.35 18.08
C GLN A 153 22.64 15.70 18.42
N ASP A 154 21.45 15.97 17.92
CA ASP A 154 20.77 17.26 18.06
C ASP A 154 20.28 17.50 19.50
N ILE A 155 19.86 16.46 20.22
CA ILE A 155 19.17 16.59 21.51
C ILE A 155 20.03 16.17 22.69
N ILE A 156 20.79 15.07 22.58
CA ILE A 156 21.42 14.38 23.73
C ILE A 156 22.95 14.46 23.67
N ARG A 157 23.53 14.23 22.49
CA ARG A 157 24.96 14.01 22.28
C ARG A 157 25.54 14.89 21.16
N PRO A 158 25.60 16.21 21.33
CA PRO A 158 26.13 17.13 20.30
C PRO A 158 27.62 16.89 19.97
N ASP A 159 28.31 16.09 20.77
CA ASP A 159 29.72 15.72 20.61
C ASP A 159 29.90 14.52 19.63
N ILE A 160 28.88 13.70 19.38
CA ILE A 160 28.97 12.60 18.41
C ILE A 160 29.19 13.15 17.01
N LYS A 161 30.16 12.57 16.30
CA LYS A 161 30.44 12.90 14.90
C LYS A 161 29.81 11.89 13.98
N ILE A 162 29.20 12.35 12.87
CA ILE A 162 28.57 11.53 11.84
C ILE A 162 29.42 11.60 10.57
N VAL A 163 29.81 10.44 10.04
CA VAL A 163 30.57 10.36 8.78
C VAL A 163 29.76 9.53 7.79
N ILE A 164 29.37 10.12 6.66
CA ILE A 164 28.72 9.41 5.56
C ILE A 164 29.78 9.10 4.50
N MET A 165 29.97 7.82 4.19
CA MET A 165 30.86 7.40 3.11
C MET A 165 30.04 6.84 1.94
N SER A 166 30.26 7.39 0.77
CA SER A 166 29.54 7.02 -0.46
C SER A 166 30.49 6.84 -1.63
N ALA A 167 30.10 6.00 -2.59
CA ALA A 167 30.82 5.81 -3.84
C ALA A 167 30.27 6.68 -4.99
N THR A 168 29.13 7.33 -4.83
CA THR A 168 28.41 8.08 -5.86
C THR A 168 27.93 9.46 -5.41
N ILE A 169 27.44 10.20 -6.37
CA ILE A 169 27.46 11.65 -6.57
C ILE A 169 26.23 12.38 -5.98
N ASP A 170 25.42 11.80 -5.14
CA ASP A 170 24.39 12.62 -4.47
C ASP A 170 24.93 13.33 -3.20
N ALA A 171 26.25 13.63 -3.23
CA ALA A 171 26.90 14.33 -2.14
C ALA A 171 26.25 15.68 -1.86
N GLY A 172 25.80 16.40 -2.89
CA GLY A 172 25.18 17.71 -2.71
C GLY A 172 23.90 17.70 -1.89
N TYR A 173 23.00 16.76 -2.15
CA TYR A 173 21.77 16.60 -1.38
C TYR A 173 22.07 16.19 0.08
N ILE A 174 22.94 15.20 0.26
CA ILE A 174 23.32 14.72 1.61
C ILE A 174 24.04 15.83 2.38
N CYS A 175 24.98 16.55 1.76
CA CYS A 175 25.69 17.68 2.39
C CYS A 175 24.72 18.78 2.82
N SER A 176 23.76 19.13 1.98
CA SER A 176 22.75 20.13 2.29
C SER A 176 21.84 19.70 3.44
N ALA A 177 21.38 18.44 3.42
CA ALA A 177 20.48 17.91 4.44
C ALA A 177 21.17 17.74 5.81
N LEU A 178 22.47 17.46 5.84
CA LEU A 178 23.28 17.30 7.06
C LEU A 178 24.04 18.56 7.46
N GLN A 179 24.00 19.61 6.64
CA GLN A 179 24.86 20.79 6.78
C GLN A 179 26.35 20.41 6.95
N ALA A 180 26.78 19.41 6.19
CA ALA A 180 28.10 18.81 6.31
C ALA A 180 29.02 19.19 5.14
N PRO A 181 30.31 19.43 5.38
CA PRO A 181 31.29 19.59 4.30
C PRO A 181 31.48 18.29 3.53
N LEU A 182 31.94 18.40 2.29
CA LEU A 182 32.31 17.30 1.42
C LEU A 182 33.83 17.18 1.34
N VAL A 183 34.35 15.96 1.51
CA VAL A 183 35.73 15.62 1.22
C VAL A 183 35.75 14.56 0.13
N GLU A 184 36.41 14.86 -0.98
CA GLU A 184 36.45 13.97 -2.15
C GLU A 184 37.82 13.38 -2.38
N SER A 185 37.88 12.09 -2.66
CA SER A 185 39.09 11.41 -3.11
C SER A 185 39.09 11.22 -4.63
N GLU A 186 40.05 11.78 -5.31
CA GLU A 186 40.27 11.52 -6.73
C GLU A 186 40.92 10.13 -6.89
N GLY A 187 40.09 9.09 -6.90
CA GLY A 187 40.61 7.75 -7.21
C GLY A 187 40.85 7.58 -8.69
N LYS A 188 41.91 6.88 -9.06
CA LYS A 188 42.25 6.59 -10.43
C LYS A 188 41.33 5.49 -10.98
N MET A 189 40.34 5.84 -11.77
CA MET A 189 39.60 4.90 -12.59
C MET A 189 40.11 4.96 -14.02
N TYR A 190 40.22 3.81 -14.66
CA TYR A 190 40.55 3.72 -16.06
C TYR A 190 39.33 3.91 -16.94
N ASP A 191 39.51 4.38 -18.16
CA ASP A 191 38.42 4.59 -19.10
C ASP A 191 37.69 3.30 -19.44
N VAL A 192 36.35 3.38 -19.51
CA VAL A 192 35.48 2.27 -19.87
C VAL A 192 34.71 2.62 -21.14
N GLN A 193 34.94 1.87 -22.20
CA GLN A 193 34.20 2.00 -23.44
C GLN A 193 32.77 1.47 -23.25
N LEU A 194 31.75 2.30 -23.61
CA LEU A 194 30.36 1.90 -23.58
C LEU A 194 29.91 1.37 -24.94
N SER A 195 29.25 0.21 -24.92
CA SER A 195 28.53 -0.37 -26.06
C SER A 195 27.05 -0.54 -25.68
N TYR A 196 26.15 -0.08 -26.55
CA TYR A 196 24.70 -0.13 -26.31
C TYR A 196 24.03 -1.12 -27.26
N ALA A 197 22.94 -1.71 -26.81
CA ALA A 197 22.10 -2.53 -27.68
C ALA A 197 21.38 -1.63 -28.73
N ASN A 198 21.05 -2.22 -29.88
CA ASN A 198 20.31 -1.51 -30.94
C ASN A 198 18.81 -1.31 -30.57
N ALA A 199 18.28 -2.14 -29.69
CA ALA A 199 16.91 -2.06 -29.17
C ALA A 199 16.89 -2.49 -27.71
N ASP A 200 15.90 -1.99 -26.96
CA ASP A 200 15.67 -2.40 -25.57
C ASP A 200 15.26 -3.89 -25.53
N THR A 201 15.84 -4.63 -24.59
CA THR A 201 15.54 -6.05 -24.43
C THR A 201 14.30 -6.24 -23.57
N ASP A 202 13.32 -7.03 -24.05
CA ASP A 202 12.18 -7.46 -23.23
C ASP A 202 12.70 -8.27 -22.01
N PRO A 203 12.27 -7.94 -20.78
CA PRO A 203 12.67 -8.69 -19.59
C PRO A 203 12.48 -10.21 -19.70
N ARG A 204 11.50 -10.68 -20.47
CA ARG A 204 11.25 -12.11 -20.71
C ARG A 204 12.36 -12.79 -21.53
N ASN A 205 13.04 -12.04 -22.38
CA ASN A 205 14.11 -12.52 -23.26
C ASN A 205 15.50 -12.14 -22.74
N MET A 206 15.59 -11.56 -21.54
CA MET A 206 16.83 -11.02 -20.99
C MET A 206 17.96 -12.05 -20.91
N ALA A 207 17.68 -13.27 -20.45
CA ALA A 207 18.69 -14.32 -20.35
C ALA A 207 19.28 -14.69 -21.73
N GLN A 208 18.45 -14.74 -22.77
CA GLN A 208 18.89 -15.02 -24.14
C GLN A 208 19.75 -13.88 -24.71
N ALA A 209 19.32 -12.63 -24.55
CA ALA A 209 20.07 -11.46 -25.00
C ALA A 209 21.42 -11.39 -24.28
N THR A 210 21.42 -11.60 -22.96
CA THR A 210 22.65 -11.62 -22.15
C THR A 210 23.60 -12.70 -22.63
N ALA A 211 23.13 -13.94 -22.84
CA ALA A 211 23.97 -15.04 -23.32
C ALA A 211 24.61 -14.72 -24.68
N SER A 212 23.84 -14.15 -25.61
CA SER A 212 24.36 -13.74 -26.93
C SER A 212 25.44 -12.66 -26.80
N THR A 213 25.22 -11.64 -25.98
CA THR A 213 26.19 -10.56 -25.74
C THR A 213 27.45 -11.07 -25.01
N VAL A 214 27.30 -12.02 -24.07
CA VAL A 214 28.45 -12.66 -23.41
C VAL A 214 29.31 -13.40 -24.42
N ILE A 215 28.72 -14.14 -25.36
CA ILE A 215 29.45 -14.84 -26.43
C ILE A 215 30.18 -13.83 -27.33
N GLU A 216 29.56 -12.73 -27.69
CA GLU A 216 30.18 -11.65 -28.46
C GLU A 216 31.35 -11.03 -27.69
N ALA A 217 31.12 -10.62 -26.44
CA ALA A 217 32.14 -10.03 -25.57
C ALA A 217 33.31 -11.00 -25.36
N HIS A 218 33.04 -12.28 -25.21
CA HIS A 218 34.10 -13.30 -25.05
C HIS A 218 34.96 -13.46 -26.30
N ARG A 219 34.41 -13.25 -27.49
CA ARG A 219 35.16 -13.28 -28.76
C ARG A 219 36.01 -12.02 -28.95
N ASN A 220 35.52 -10.89 -28.49
CA ASN A 220 36.16 -9.58 -28.71
C ASN A 220 37.24 -9.26 -27.67
N HIS A 221 37.19 -9.92 -26.49
CA HIS A 221 38.08 -9.59 -25.37
C HIS A 221 38.71 -10.86 -24.78
N ASN A 222 39.95 -10.72 -24.29
CA ASN A 222 40.70 -11.83 -23.65
C ASN A 222 40.71 -11.76 -22.11
N SER A 223 39.95 -10.89 -21.48
CA SER A 223 39.84 -10.71 -20.04
C SER A 223 38.63 -11.45 -19.42
N ASP A 224 38.59 -11.52 -18.09
CA ASP A 224 37.43 -11.98 -17.36
C ASP A 224 36.22 -11.09 -17.59
N ILE A 225 35.03 -11.67 -17.60
CA ILE A 225 33.75 -11.00 -17.86
C ILE A 225 32.88 -11.07 -16.59
N LEU A 226 32.31 -9.94 -16.18
CA LEU A 226 31.29 -9.86 -15.15
C LEU A 226 29.93 -9.53 -15.77
N VAL A 227 28.94 -10.33 -15.48
CA VAL A 227 27.58 -10.21 -16.05
C VAL A 227 26.61 -9.90 -14.92
N PHE A 228 25.85 -8.81 -15.05
CA PHE A 228 24.78 -8.47 -14.11
C PHE A 228 23.43 -8.92 -14.63
N LEU A 229 22.75 -9.75 -13.81
CA LEU A 229 21.42 -10.29 -14.05
C LEU A 229 20.52 -10.03 -12.83
N PRO A 230 19.19 -9.88 -13.01
CA PRO A 230 18.31 -9.49 -11.92
C PRO A 230 18.18 -10.56 -10.82
N GLY A 231 18.27 -11.85 -11.15
CA GLY A 231 18.04 -12.88 -10.16
C GLY A 231 18.65 -14.24 -10.48
N GLN A 232 18.58 -15.16 -9.50
CA GLN A 232 19.12 -16.52 -9.61
C GLN A 232 18.56 -17.28 -10.82
N GLY A 233 17.23 -17.22 -11.05
CA GLY A 233 16.61 -17.92 -12.18
C GLY A 233 17.11 -17.44 -13.54
N ASP A 234 17.44 -16.15 -13.66
CA ASP A 234 17.98 -15.56 -14.89
C ASP A 234 19.44 -16.00 -15.08
N ILE A 235 20.21 -16.08 -14.00
CA ILE A 235 21.59 -16.60 -13.99
C ILE A 235 21.59 -18.07 -14.43
N GLU A 236 20.74 -18.92 -13.83
CA GLU A 236 20.68 -20.35 -14.16
C GLU A 236 20.25 -20.56 -15.62
N ARG A 237 19.26 -19.81 -16.10
CA ARG A 237 18.85 -19.87 -17.52
C ARG A 237 19.96 -19.40 -18.45
N CYS A 238 20.67 -18.32 -18.12
CA CYS A 238 21.79 -17.83 -18.90
C CYS A 238 22.95 -18.84 -18.93
N LEU A 239 23.26 -19.49 -17.81
CA LEU A 239 24.26 -20.58 -17.73
C LEU A 239 23.88 -21.76 -18.64
N GLN A 240 22.60 -22.15 -18.65
CA GLN A 240 22.12 -23.22 -19.54
C GLN A 240 22.28 -22.84 -21.02
N LEU A 241 21.98 -21.58 -21.39
CA LEU A 241 22.10 -21.08 -22.75
C LEU A 241 23.57 -20.97 -23.20
N LEU A 242 24.46 -20.59 -22.31
CA LEU A 242 25.90 -20.55 -22.60
C LEU A 242 26.48 -21.94 -22.73
N GLY A 243 26.02 -22.91 -21.90
CA GLY A 243 26.40 -24.32 -21.97
C GLY A 243 27.92 -24.51 -22.10
N THR A 244 28.32 -25.26 -23.14
CA THR A 244 29.74 -25.52 -23.48
C THR A 244 30.31 -24.52 -24.51
N SER A 245 29.53 -23.50 -24.93
CA SER A 245 29.89 -22.61 -26.04
C SER A 245 31.16 -21.81 -25.77
N LEU A 246 31.54 -21.63 -24.51
CA LEU A 246 32.70 -20.85 -24.06
C LEU A 246 33.84 -21.70 -23.49
N ALA A 247 33.80 -23.06 -23.65
CA ALA A 247 34.86 -23.91 -23.16
C ALA A 247 36.22 -23.54 -23.79
N PRO A 248 37.34 -23.50 -23.01
CA PRO A 248 37.51 -23.95 -21.61
C PRO A 248 37.22 -22.87 -20.52
N THR A 249 36.62 -21.74 -20.86
CA THR A 249 36.33 -20.67 -19.92
C THR A 249 35.39 -21.13 -18.81
N GLN A 250 35.70 -20.79 -17.57
CA GLN A 250 34.87 -21.18 -16.42
C GLN A 250 33.63 -20.26 -16.33
N LEU A 251 32.43 -20.85 -16.21
CA LEU A 251 31.18 -20.16 -15.98
C LEU A 251 30.83 -20.28 -14.48
N LEU A 252 30.80 -19.17 -13.76
CA LEU A 252 30.67 -19.14 -12.30
C LEU A 252 29.48 -18.26 -11.88
N PRO A 253 28.45 -18.83 -11.24
CA PRO A 253 27.39 -18.02 -10.65
C PRO A 253 27.85 -17.29 -9.41
N LEU A 254 27.26 -16.08 -9.13
CA LEU A 254 27.50 -15.31 -7.91
C LEU A 254 26.21 -14.65 -7.41
N TYR A 255 25.61 -15.25 -6.40
CA TYR A 255 24.43 -14.72 -5.70
C TYR A 255 24.41 -15.13 -4.22
N GLY A 256 23.59 -14.46 -3.42
CA GLY A 256 23.63 -14.56 -1.94
C GLY A 256 23.42 -15.96 -1.36
N ASN A 257 22.69 -16.83 -2.03
CA ASN A 257 22.36 -18.18 -1.53
C ASN A 257 23.39 -19.27 -1.85
N LEU A 258 24.49 -18.91 -2.51
CA LEU A 258 25.61 -19.84 -2.75
C LEU A 258 26.38 -20.15 -1.46
N SER A 259 27.00 -21.33 -1.42
CA SER A 259 27.90 -21.66 -0.33
C SER A 259 29.11 -20.71 -0.29
N PRO A 260 29.72 -20.47 0.89
CA PRO A 260 30.89 -19.60 1.01
C PRO A 260 32.06 -20.05 0.10
N GLU A 261 32.17 -21.33 -0.16
CA GLU A 261 33.18 -21.87 -1.06
C GLU A 261 32.93 -21.51 -2.51
N GLN A 262 31.68 -21.63 -2.97
CA GLN A 262 31.26 -21.23 -4.32
C GLN A 262 31.43 -19.72 -4.53
N GLN A 263 31.05 -18.90 -3.55
CA GLN A 263 31.27 -17.46 -3.60
C GLN A 263 32.76 -17.12 -3.71
N ARG A 264 33.61 -17.71 -2.83
CA ARG A 264 35.06 -17.51 -2.87
C ARG A 264 35.66 -17.91 -4.23
N ARG A 265 35.23 -19.02 -4.83
CA ARG A 265 35.65 -19.47 -6.15
C ARG A 265 35.30 -18.45 -7.26
N ALA A 266 34.14 -17.84 -7.21
CA ALA A 266 33.72 -16.84 -8.17
C ALA A 266 34.54 -15.52 -8.05
N ILE A 267 34.93 -15.16 -6.82
CA ILE A 267 35.64 -13.90 -6.49
C ILE A 267 37.14 -14.04 -6.76
N ALA A 268 37.75 -15.19 -6.44
CA ALA A 268 39.19 -15.41 -6.53
C ALA A 268 39.72 -15.11 -7.94
N PRO A 269 40.93 -14.55 -8.08
CA PRO A 269 41.51 -14.26 -9.38
C PRO A 269 41.65 -15.53 -10.24
N SER A 270 41.51 -15.37 -11.56
CA SER A 270 41.78 -16.44 -12.52
C SER A 270 43.27 -16.81 -12.49
N LYS A 271 43.59 -18.11 -12.69
CA LYS A 271 45.00 -18.52 -12.87
C LYS A 271 45.54 -17.98 -14.20
N GLU A 272 46.85 -17.90 -14.29
CA GLU A 272 47.49 -17.44 -15.52
C GLU A 272 47.12 -18.35 -16.69
N GLY A 273 46.61 -17.74 -17.78
CA GLY A 273 46.10 -18.41 -18.95
C GLY A 273 44.66 -18.93 -18.85
N GLU A 274 43.98 -18.86 -17.71
CA GLU A 274 42.59 -19.20 -17.53
C GLU A 274 41.71 -17.96 -17.61
N ARG A 275 40.44 -18.13 -18.04
CA ARG A 275 39.43 -17.10 -18.09
C ARG A 275 38.16 -17.54 -17.38
N LYS A 276 37.46 -16.60 -16.81
CA LYS A 276 36.15 -16.84 -16.22
C LYS A 276 35.10 -15.84 -16.68
N VAL A 277 33.85 -16.25 -16.69
CA VAL A 277 32.66 -15.43 -16.79
C VAL A 277 31.90 -15.59 -15.48
N VAL A 278 31.77 -14.50 -14.73
CA VAL A 278 31.01 -14.47 -13.48
C VAL A 278 29.64 -13.89 -13.76
N LEU A 279 28.57 -14.69 -13.55
CA LEU A 279 27.19 -14.24 -13.68
C LEU A 279 26.66 -13.89 -12.29
N ALA A 280 26.42 -12.61 -12.05
CA ALA A 280 26.12 -12.09 -10.72
C ALA A 280 24.77 -11.39 -10.64
N THR A 281 24.13 -11.46 -9.48
CA THR A 281 23.10 -10.51 -9.06
C THR A 281 23.76 -9.19 -8.62
N PRO A 282 23.00 -8.14 -8.24
CA PRO A 282 23.56 -6.88 -7.71
C PRO A 282 24.55 -7.05 -6.53
N ILE A 283 24.72 -8.25 -5.99
CA ILE A 283 25.71 -8.53 -4.94
C ILE A 283 27.16 -8.15 -5.36
N ALA A 284 27.45 -8.20 -6.66
CA ALA A 284 28.76 -7.83 -7.21
C ALA A 284 28.87 -6.34 -7.58
N GLU A 285 27.84 -5.52 -7.25
CA GLU A 285 27.79 -4.10 -7.64
C GLU A 285 28.70 -3.22 -6.77
N THR A 286 28.80 -3.49 -5.46
CA THR A 286 29.48 -2.62 -4.50
C THR A 286 30.57 -3.35 -3.72
N SER A 287 30.30 -3.97 -2.64
CA SER A 287 31.23 -4.41 -1.58
C SER A 287 32.19 -5.55 -1.94
N ILE A 288 32.04 -6.24 -3.09
CA ILE A 288 32.87 -7.37 -3.49
C ILE A 288 33.78 -6.98 -4.66
N THR A 289 35.09 -7.14 -4.49
CA THR A 289 36.05 -6.96 -5.59
C THR A 289 36.33 -8.31 -6.27
N ILE A 290 36.07 -8.36 -7.57
CA ILE A 290 36.42 -9.51 -8.42
C ILE A 290 37.63 -9.09 -9.25
N GLU A 291 38.77 -9.68 -8.98
CA GLU A 291 40.01 -9.33 -9.67
C GLU A 291 39.98 -9.86 -11.12
N GLY A 292 40.68 -9.16 -12.01
CA GLY A 292 40.83 -9.56 -13.40
C GLY A 292 39.69 -9.14 -14.37
N VAL A 293 38.57 -8.61 -13.84
CA VAL A 293 37.43 -8.15 -14.67
C VAL A 293 37.80 -6.89 -15.43
N ARG A 294 37.65 -6.94 -16.78
CA ARG A 294 37.78 -5.77 -17.67
C ARG A 294 36.60 -5.63 -18.63
N VAL A 295 35.68 -6.58 -18.60
CA VAL A 295 34.46 -6.54 -19.39
C VAL A 295 33.24 -6.73 -18.48
N VAL A 296 32.28 -5.83 -18.65
CA VAL A 296 30.99 -5.91 -17.96
C VAL A 296 29.88 -6.08 -18.99
N VAL A 297 28.93 -6.96 -18.71
CA VAL A 297 27.67 -7.08 -19.44
C VAL A 297 26.54 -6.78 -18.47
N ASP A 298 25.78 -5.71 -18.72
CA ASP A 298 24.73 -5.24 -17.81
C ASP A 298 23.34 -5.38 -18.42
N SER A 299 22.50 -6.18 -17.79
CA SER A 299 21.10 -6.35 -18.20
C SER A 299 20.24 -5.11 -18.03
N GLY A 300 20.67 -4.12 -17.23
CA GLY A 300 19.87 -2.94 -16.88
C GLY A 300 18.71 -3.22 -15.92
N LEU A 301 18.69 -4.42 -15.30
CA LEU A 301 17.62 -4.86 -14.42
C LEU A 301 18.14 -5.24 -13.03
N CYS A 302 17.28 -5.10 -12.04
CA CYS A 302 17.48 -5.61 -10.68
C CYS A 302 16.16 -6.20 -10.15
N ARG A 303 16.25 -6.96 -9.07
CA ARG A 303 15.07 -7.37 -8.28
C ARG A 303 15.03 -6.58 -6.99
N GLN A 304 13.84 -6.08 -6.69
CA GLN A 304 13.54 -5.37 -5.44
C GLN A 304 12.31 -5.96 -4.79
N VAL A 305 12.26 -5.90 -3.47
CA VAL A 305 11.09 -6.32 -2.68
C VAL A 305 10.22 -5.08 -2.48
N VAL A 306 9.02 -5.10 -3.04
CA VAL A 306 8.05 -3.98 -2.94
C VAL A 306 6.90 -4.40 -2.05
N PHE A 307 6.55 -3.54 -1.10
CA PHE A 307 5.42 -3.73 -0.21
C PHE A 307 4.15 -3.10 -0.81
N ASP A 308 3.10 -3.89 -0.97
CA ASP A 308 1.79 -3.41 -1.40
C ASP A 308 0.91 -3.14 -0.16
N THR A 309 0.69 -1.88 0.15
CA THR A 309 -0.13 -1.44 1.30
C THR A 309 -1.58 -1.91 1.24
N ARG A 310 -2.13 -2.21 0.05
CA ARG A 310 -3.51 -2.67 -0.11
C ARG A 310 -3.69 -4.14 0.27
N THR A 311 -2.66 -4.94 0.05
CA THR A 311 -2.70 -6.38 0.33
C THR A 311 -1.93 -6.75 1.59
N GLY A 312 -1.10 -5.84 2.12
CA GLY A 312 -0.17 -6.11 3.22
C GLY A 312 0.88 -7.17 2.86
N LEU A 313 1.21 -7.30 1.58
CA LEU A 313 2.13 -8.30 1.05
C LEU A 313 3.34 -7.64 0.43
N SER A 314 4.51 -8.19 0.72
CA SER A 314 5.72 -7.88 -0.04
C SER A 314 5.86 -8.86 -1.21
N HIS A 315 6.18 -8.35 -2.38
CA HIS A 315 6.43 -9.17 -3.56
C HIS A 315 7.74 -8.76 -4.22
N LEU A 316 8.35 -9.71 -4.93
CA LEU A 316 9.58 -9.49 -5.64
C LEU A 316 9.26 -8.98 -7.05
N GLU A 317 9.70 -7.77 -7.34
CA GLU A 317 9.51 -7.14 -8.64
C GLU A 317 10.85 -7.03 -9.39
N THR A 318 10.80 -7.16 -10.72
CA THR A 318 11.94 -6.86 -11.58
C THR A 318 11.79 -5.44 -12.10
N ALA A 319 12.71 -4.57 -11.71
CA ALA A 319 12.72 -3.15 -12.06
C ALA A 319 13.93 -2.80 -12.91
N ARG A 320 13.86 -1.68 -13.62
CA ARG A 320 15.04 -1.05 -14.24
C ARG A 320 15.93 -0.47 -13.15
N ILE A 321 17.25 -0.54 -13.37
CA ILE A 321 18.23 0.10 -12.49
C ILE A 321 18.24 1.62 -12.72
N SER A 322 18.77 2.36 -11.76
CA SER A 322 19.08 3.79 -11.90
C SER A 322 20.43 4.03 -12.60
N MET A 323 20.69 5.24 -13.02
CA MET A 323 21.93 5.62 -13.70
C MET A 323 23.14 5.52 -12.77
N ASP A 324 23.01 5.81 -11.49
CA ASP A 324 24.07 5.58 -10.49
C ASP A 324 24.45 4.10 -10.39
N MET A 325 23.47 3.18 -10.37
CA MET A 325 23.72 1.74 -10.42
C MET A 325 24.42 1.31 -11.71
N ALA A 326 23.97 1.82 -12.86
CA ALA A 326 24.59 1.54 -14.16
C ALA A 326 26.05 2.01 -14.19
N THR A 327 26.34 3.16 -13.59
CA THR A 327 27.69 3.73 -13.48
C THR A 327 28.56 2.89 -12.54
N GLN A 328 28.03 2.44 -11.40
CA GLN A 328 28.77 1.54 -10.48
C GLN A 328 29.10 0.21 -11.13
N ARG A 329 28.16 -0.40 -11.87
CA ARG A 329 28.37 -1.66 -12.60
C ARG A 329 29.42 -1.49 -13.68
N MET A 330 29.32 -0.41 -14.48
CA MET A 330 30.30 -0.04 -15.49
C MET A 330 31.70 0.12 -14.88
N GLY A 331 31.81 0.80 -13.73
CA GLY A 331 33.05 1.03 -13.04
C GLY A 331 33.81 -0.24 -12.63
N ARG A 332 33.13 -1.40 -12.59
CA ARG A 332 33.79 -2.70 -12.37
C ARG A 332 34.76 -3.07 -13.47
N ALA A 333 34.54 -2.61 -14.71
CA ALA A 333 35.42 -2.86 -15.84
C ALA A 333 36.70 -2.02 -15.80
N GLY A 334 36.66 -0.81 -15.21
CA GLY A 334 37.76 0.16 -15.18
C GLY A 334 38.60 0.17 -13.91
N ARG A 335 38.59 -0.86 -13.07
CA ARG A 335 39.34 -0.87 -11.79
C ARG A 335 40.84 -1.09 -11.94
N VAL A 336 41.23 -1.92 -12.87
CA VAL A 336 42.63 -2.40 -12.99
C VAL A 336 43.28 -1.87 -14.25
N ALA A 337 42.53 -1.73 -15.32
CA ALA A 337 42.95 -1.24 -16.64
C ALA A 337 41.74 -0.76 -17.39
N GLU A 338 41.94 -0.19 -18.59
CA GLU A 338 40.87 0.17 -19.53
C GLU A 338 39.96 -1.03 -19.80
N GLY A 339 38.65 -0.79 -19.81
CA GLY A 339 37.63 -1.82 -19.90
C GLY A 339 36.53 -1.52 -20.91
N THR A 340 35.59 -2.44 -21.02
CA THR A 340 34.39 -2.32 -21.86
C THR A 340 33.15 -2.71 -21.10
N CYS A 341 32.06 -1.93 -21.24
CA CYS A 341 30.76 -2.25 -20.68
C CYS A 341 29.71 -2.34 -21.80
N TYR A 342 29.10 -3.51 -21.91
CA TYR A 342 27.95 -3.78 -22.79
C TYR A 342 26.66 -3.56 -22.04
N ARG A 343 25.88 -2.53 -22.43
CA ARG A 343 24.56 -2.19 -21.91
C ARG A 343 23.47 -2.80 -22.78
N LEU A 344 22.61 -3.66 -22.20
CA LEU A 344 21.54 -4.34 -22.94
C LEU A 344 20.29 -3.47 -23.13
N TRP A 345 20.49 -2.16 -23.20
CA TRP A 345 19.47 -1.18 -23.50
C TRP A 345 20.01 -0.12 -24.47
N THR A 346 19.12 0.68 -25.04
CA THR A 346 19.52 1.74 -25.98
C THR A 346 20.00 2.99 -25.23
N LYS A 347 20.86 3.77 -25.83
CA LYS A 347 21.28 5.06 -25.26
C LYS A 347 20.10 6.02 -25.01
N ALA A 348 19.07 5.96 -25.87
CA ALA A 348 17.86 6.76 -25.70
C ALA A 348 17.07 6.38 -24.43
N SER A 349 17.09 5.11 -24.04
CA SER A 349 16.37 4.63 -22.86
C SER A 349 16.96 5.11 -21.53
N GLU A 350 18.19 5.65 -21.54
CA GLU A 350 18.80 6.24 -20.33
C GLU A 350 18.05 7.46 -19.83
N HIS A 351 17.43 8.22 -20.73
CA HIS A 351 16.59 9.36 -20.33
C HIS A 351 15.31 8.97 -19.57
N LEU A 352 14.95 7.68 -19.59
CA LEU A 352 13.81 7.12 -18.86
C LEU A 352 14.23 6.44 -17.54
N MET A 353 15.54 6.35 -17.29
CA MET A 353 16.06 5.79 -16.04
C MET A 353 16.15 6.88 -14.98
N ALA A 354 15.84 6.53 -13.74
CA ALA A 354 16.05 7.43 -12.61
C ALA A 354 17.56 7.76 -12.49
N GLU A 355 17.90 8.99 -12.15
CA GLU A 355 19.30 9.36 -11.95
C GLU A 355 19.91 8.62 -10.77
N LEU A 356 19.16 8.54 -9.68
CA LEU A 356 19.58 7.95 -8.42
C LEU A 356 18.64 6.81 -8.03
N ARG A 357 19.16 5.91 -7.21
CA ARG A 357 18.43 4.80 -6.58
C ARG A 357 17.35 5.35 -5.65
N THR A 358 16.13 4.84 -5.80
CA THR A 358 15.05 5.11 -4.85
C THR A 358 15.41 4.54 -3.48
N ALA A 359 15.21 5.31 -2.43
CA ALA A 359 15.46 4.85 -1.07
C ALA A 359 14.51 3.69 -0.70
N GLU A 360 15.03 2.64 -0.07
CA GLU A 360 14.25 1.45 0.29
C GLU A 360 13.05 1.80 1.19
N ILE A 361 13.17 2.83 2.03
CA ILE A 361 12.11 3.32 2.91
C ILE A 361 10.82 3.71 2.15
N GLU A 362 10.91 4.04 0.87
CA GLU A 362 9.78 4.46 0.05
C GLU A 362 8.89 3.29 -0.40
N TYR A 363 9.43 2.07 -0.46
CA TYR A 363 8.71 0.92 -1.01
C TYR A 363 8.77 -0.36 -0.14
N ALA A 364 9.51 -0.35 0.97
CA ALA A 364 9.62 -1.49 1.87
C ALA A 364 8.47 -1.59 2.89
N ASP A 365 8.38 -2.74 3.55
CA ASP A 365 7.56 -2.93 4.74
C ASP A 365 8.19 -2.20 5.93
N LEU A 366 7.49 -1.21 6.45
CA LEU A 366 7.96 -0.38 7.57
C LEU A 366 7.64 -0.96 8.95
N THR A 367 6.99 -2.12 9.03
CA THR A 367 6.53 -2.69 10.31
C THR A 367 7.64 -2.90 11.33
N PRO A 368 8.82 -3.46 10.99
CA PRO A 368 9.92 -3.60 11.95
C PRO A 368 10.44 -2.24 12.44
N MET A 369 10.61 -1.29 11.52
CA MET A 369 11.10 0.05 11.82
C MET A 369 10.13 0.81 12.75
N LEU A 370 8.82 0.74 12.48
CA LEU A 370 7.83 1.38 13.34
C LEU A 370 7.77 0.78 14.76
N LEU A 371 7.99 -0.53 14.88
CA LEU A 371 8.11 -1.16 16.20
C LEU A 371 9.30 -0.60 16.98
N ASP A 372 10.44 -0.44 16.32
CA ASP A 372 11.64 0.14 16.94
C ASP A 372 11.41 1.63 17.31
N ILE A 373 10.71 2.42 16.47
CA ILE A 373 10.32 3.81 16.78
C ILE A 373 9.40 3.86 18.02
N ALA A 374 8.42 2.96 18.11
CA ALA A 374 7.55 2.89 19.27
C ALA A 374 8.30 2.53 20.58
N ILE A 375 9.35 1.69 20.50
CA ILE A 375 10.21 1.40 21.65
C ILE A 375 11.06 2.62 22.02
N PHE A 376 11.57 3.31 21.03
CA PHE A 376 12.34 4.54 21.21
C PHE A 376 11.51 5.63 21.90
N GLY A 377 10.16 5.53 21.85
CA GLY A 377 9.23 6.43 22.51
C GLY A 377 8.77 7.61 21.65
N GLU A 378 9.04 7.56 20.34
CA GLU A 378 8.56 8.55 19.39
C GLU A 378 7.22 8.09 18.78
N LYS A 379 6.21 8.97 18.80
CA LYS A 379 4.88 8.70 18.23
C LYS A 379 4.69 9.28 16.85
N ASP A 380 5.34 10.41 16.62
CA ASP A 380 5.31 11.08 15.32
C ASP A 380 6.52 10.70 14.49
N VAL A 381 6.29 9.75 13.60
CA VAL A 381 7.33 9.27 12.69
C VAL A 381 7.91 10.41 11.84
N GLU A 382 7.10 11.43 11.51
CA GLU A 382 7.53 12.58 10.70
C GLU A 382 8.43 13.54 11.50
N ALA A 383 8.44 13.49 12.84
CA ALA A 383 9.29 14.32 13.70
C ALA A 383 10.78 13.93 13.66
N LEU A 384 11.09 12.69 13.25
CA LEU A 384 12.50 12.27 13.10
C LEU A 384 13.18 13.02 11.94
N PRO A 385 14.47 13.36 12.07
CA PRO A 385 15.22 14.11 11.07
C PRO A 385 15.62 13.22 9.87
N TRP A 386 14.63 12.73 9.13
CA TRP A 386 14.82 11.88 7.97
C TRP A 386 15.62 12.57 6.86
N LEU A 387 16.44 11.82 6.16
CA LEU A 387 16.96 12.23 4.87
C LEU A 387 15.87 12.10 3.80
N THR A 388 15.17 10.95 3.78
CA THR A 388 13.97 10.72 2.97
C THR A 388 12.85 10.26 3.93
N PRO A 389 11.77 11.02 4.10
CA PRO A 389 10.69 10.62 4.99
C PRO A 389 9.94 9.41 4.46
N PRO A 390 9.48 8.50 5.33
CA PRO A 390 8.71 7.33 4.92
C PRO A 390 7.33 7.73 4.36
N PRO A 391 6.80 7.03 3.33
CA PRO A 391 5.48 7.31 2.80
C PRO A 391 4.38 7.09 3.83
N ARG A 392 3.48 8.06 3.98
CA ARG A 392 2.40 8.03 4.97
C ARG A 392 1.52 6.79 4.86
N ALA A 393 1.25 6.30 3.64
CA ALA A 393 0.45 5.09 3.42
C ALA A 393 1.13 3.85 4.01
N ASN A 394 2.45 3.71 3.85
CA ASN A 394 3.23 2.61 4.42
C ASN A 394 3.28 2.69 5.94
N VAL A 395 3.41 3.90 6.49
CA VAL A 395 3.38 4.14 7.95
C VAL A 395 2.03 3.74 8.54
N LEU A 396 0.91 4.14 7.91
CA LEU A 396 -0.43 3.77 8.37
C LEU A 396 -0.64 2.25 8.33
N SER A 397 -0.27 1.60 7.22
CA SER A 397 -0.39 0.15 7.09
C SER A 397 0.44 -0.60 8.14
N ALA A 398 1.65 -0.12 8.44
CA ALA A 398 2.50 -0.72 9.47
C ALA A 398 1.95 -0.48 10.89
N LYS A 399 1.36 0.70 11.18
CA LYS A 399 0.67 0.97 12.46
C LYS A 399 -0.54 0.05 12.63
N GLU A 400 -1.39 -0.09 11.60
CA GLU A 400 -2.53 -1.01 11.62
C GLU A 400 -2.09 -2.44 11.89
N LEU A 401 -1.02 -2.89 11.24
CA LEU A 401 -0.47 -4.22 11.49
C LEU A 401 0.04 -4.37 12.92
N LEU A 402 0.86 -3.46 13.43
CA LEU A 402 1.38 -3.52 14.81
C LEU A 402 0.26 -3.51 15.85
N THR A 403 -0.78 -2.71 15.62
CA THR A 403 -1.99 -2.70 16.47
C THR A 403 -2.70 -4.06 16.42
N SER A 404 -2.89 -4.64 15.23
CA SER A 404 -3.51 -5.96 15.07
C SER A 404 -2.70 -7.10 15.72
N LEU A 405 -1.38 -6.96 15.73
CA LEU A 405 -0.48 -7.86 16.45
C LEU A 405 -0.45 -7.60 17.96
N GLY A 406 -1.14 -6.58 18.46
CA GLY A 406 -1.10 -6.18 19.86
C GLY A 406 0.26 -5.64 20.30
N ALA A 407 1.13 -5.25 19.36
CA ALA A 407 2.45 -4.73 19.67
C ALA A 407 2.42 -3.26 20.10
N ILE A 408 1.51 -2.48 19.55
CA ILE A 408 1.20 -1.12 19.99
C ILE A 408 -0.30 -1.02 20.30
N ASP A 409 -0.67 -0.06 21.13
CA ASP A 409 -2.06 0.26 21.42
C ASP A 409 -2.67 1.25 20.41
N ALA A 410 -3.91 1.69 20.67
CA ALA A 410 -4.62 2.63 19.80
C ALA A 410 -3.95 4.02 19.73
N ASP A 411 -3.22 4.41 20.79
CA ASP A 411 -2.50 5.68 20.88
C ASP A 411 -1.08 5.60 20.27
N GLY A 412 -0.67 4.39 19.84
CA GLY A 412 0.63 4.11 19.25
C GLY A 412 1.73 3.80 20.29
N ASP A 413 1.38 3.64 21.56
CA ASP A 413 2.32 3.29 22.61
C ASP A 413 2.68 1.80 22.57
N ILE A 414 3.96 1.49 22.85
CA ILE A 414 4.44 0.12 22.90
C ILE A 414 3.81 -0.67 24.06
N THR A 415 3.19 -1.79 23.77
CA THR A 415 2.59 -2.66 24.77
C THR A 415 3.65 -3.57 25.45
N PRO A 416 3.32 -4.20 26.59
CA PRO A 416 4.18 -5.26 27.17
C PRO A 416 4.43 -6.41 26.19
N LEU A 417 3.42 -6.78 25.37
CA LEU A 417 3.59 -7.78 24.32
C LEU A 417 4.52 -7.26 23.21
N GLY A 418 4.38 -5.99 22.82
CA GLY A 418 5.25 -5.36 21.84
C GLY A 418 6.72 -5.36 22.24
N LYS A 419 7.03 -5.10 23.52
CA LYS A 419 8.41 -5.22 24.05
C LYS A 419 8.96 -6.64 23.94
N ARG A 420 8.13 -7.65 24.19
CA ARG A 420 8.53 -9.06 24.02
C ARG A 420 8.74 -9.42 22.55
N ILE A 421 7.87 -8.93 21.65
CA ILE A 421 8.00 -9.10 20.21
C ILE A 421 9.33 -8.49 19.72
N ALA A 422 9.61 -7.26 20.09
CA ALA A 422 10.82 -6.57 19.69
C ALA A 422 12.12 -7.19 20.23
N ALA A 423 12.06 -7.98 21.29
CA ALA A 423 13.25 -8.69 21.82
C ALA A 423 13.82 -9.75 20.85
N LEU A 424 13.03 -10.22 19.89
CA LEU A 424 13.44 -11.21 18.89
C LEU A 424 13.91 -10.52 17.60
N PRO A 425 15.07 -10.89 17.04
CA PRO A 425 15.63 -10.27 15.84
C PRO A 425 14.99 -10.84 14.56
N CYS A 426 13.66 -10.84 14.48
CA CYS A 426 12.91 -11.27 13.33
C CYS A 426 11.72 -10.32 13.09
N HIS A 427 11.04 -10.50 11.96
CA HIS A 427 9.88 -9.70 11.65
C HIS A 427 8.83 -9.81 12.78
N PRO A 428 8.11 -8.70 13.17
CA PRO A 428 7.15 -8.68 14.28
C PRO A 428 6.09 -9.78 14.23
N ARG A 429 5.66 -10.19 13.03
CA ARG A 429 4.75 -11.32 12.83
C ARG A 429 5.31 -12.65 13.38
N MET A 430 6.58 -12.94 13.05
CA MET A 430 7.25 -14.16 13.51
C MET A 430 7.51 -14.09 15.00
N ALA A 431 7.94 -12.94 15.48
CA ALA A 431 8.17 -12.71 16.90
C ALA A 431 6.89 -12.90 17.71
N ARG A 432 5.74 -12.37 17.25
CA ARG A 432 4.44 -12.59 17.89
C ARG A 432 4.09 -14.07 18.00
N MET A 433 4.24 -14.82 16.90
CA MET A 433 3.99 -16.26 16.88
C MET A 433 4.81 -17.01 17.94
N ILE A 434 6.09 -16.69 18.05
CA ILE A 434 6.98 -17.32 19.03
C ILE A 434 6.60 -16.92 20.47
N VAL A 435 6.28 -15.64 20.69
CA VAL A 435 5.99 -15.07 22.01
C VAL A 435 4.63 -15.50 22.53
N CYS A 436 3.64 -15.68 21.65
CA CYS A 436 2.27 -16.10 22.01
C CYS A 436 2.12 -17.61 22.13
N ALA A 437 3.10 -18.41 21.75
CA ALA A 437 3.08 -19.85 21.95
C ALA A 437 3.06 -20.19 23.46
N ASP A 438 1.98 -20.82 23.90
CA ASP A 438 1.63 -21.05 25.31
C ASP A 438 2.44 -22.20 25.95
N THR A 439 2.81 -23.22 25.14
CA THR A 439 3.60 -24.36 25.62
C THR A 439 5.01 -24.36 25.02
N ASP A 440 5.94 -25.09 25.65
CA ASP A 440 7.32 -25.20 25.15
C ASP A 440 7.37 -25.93 23.80
N GLU A 441 6.52 -26.94 23.61
CA GLU A 441 6.38 -27.69 22.34
C GLU A 441 5.90 -26.75 21.21
N ARG A 442 4.85 -25.94 21.46
CA ARG A 442 4.35 -24.94 20.51
C ARG A 442 5.38 -23.85 20.25
N ARG A 443 6.13 -23.43 21.29
CA ARG A 443 7.20 -22.43 21.14
C ARG A 443 8.35 -22.95 20.31
N CYS A 444 8.74 -24.22 20.48
CA CYS A 444 9.70 -24.88 19.62
C CYS A 444 9.21 -24.98 18.19
N LEU A 445 7.92 -25.35 17.99
CA LEU A 445 7.28 -25.41 16.68
C LEU A 445 7.25 -24.03 16.00
N ALA A 446 6.90 -22.98 16.74
CA ALA A 446 6.91 -21.59 16.26
C ALA A 446 8.33 -21.16 15.79
N CYS A 447 9.38 -21.55 16.51
CA CYS A 447 10.76 -21.32 16.09
C CYS A 447 11.10 -22.05 14.78
N ASP A 448 10.62 -23.27 14.60
CA ASP A 448 10.81 -24.04 13.38
C ASP A 448 10.07 -23.40 12.19
N ILE A 449 8.80 -22.94 12.41
CA ILE A 449 8.00 -22.23 11.40
C ILE A 449 8.69 -20.92 11.02
N ALA A 450 9.11 -20.10 11.98
CA ALA A 450 9.78 -18.83 11.73
C ALA A 450 11.05 -19.03 10.87
N ALA A 451 11.87 -20.02 11.21
CA ALA A 451 13.07 -20.34 10.46
C ALA A 451 12.77 -20.83 9.03
N LEU A 452 11.69 -21.60 8.85
CA LEU A 452 11.26 -22.06 7.53
C LEU A 452 10.83 -20.88 6.65
N LEU A 453 10.11 -19.90 7.22
CA LEU A 453 9.59 -18.74 6.48
C LEU A 453 10.66 -17.69 6.15
N GLU A 454 11.79 -17.67 6.87
CA GLU A 454 12.92 -16.78 6.56
C GLU A 454 13.82 -17.31 5.43
N GLU A 455 13.73 -18.58 5.10
CA GLU A 455 14.60 -19.22 4.10
C GLU A 455 13.80 -19.65 2.88
N LYS A 456 14.51 -19.93 1.78
CA LYS A 456 13.87 -20.51 0.60
C LYS A 456 13.30 -21.90 0.96
N ASP A 457 12.02 -22.11 0.60
CA ASP A 457 11.37 -23.41 0.80
C ASP A 457 12.18 -24.53 0.11
N PRO A 458 12.67 -25.52 0.85
CA PRO A 458 13.42 -26.64 0.27
C PRO A 458 12.58 -27.53 -0.63
N LEU A 459 11.26 -27.40 -0.61
CA LEU A 459 10.30 -28.15 -1.41
C LEU A 459 9.49 -27.24 -2.36
N ALA A 460 10.06 -26.12 -2.79
CA ALA A 460 9.37 -25.16 -3.66
C ALA A 460 8.82 -25.77 -4.97
N ASP A 461 9.42 -26.85 -5.43
CA ASP A 461 8.98 -27.59 -6.62
C ASP A 461 7.88 -28.64 -6.32
N SER A 462 7.48 -28.81 -5.04
CA SER A 462 6.38 -29.68 -4.63
C SER A 462 5.04 -29.07 -4.98
N ALA A 463 4.09 -29.89 -5.43
CA ALA A 463 2.71 -29.44 -5.65
C ALA A 463 1.95 -29.17 -4.34
N ASP A 464 2.34 -29.82 -3.24
CA ASP A 464 1.69 -29.71 -1.94
C ASP A 464 2.10 -28.41 -1.21
N THR A 465 1.12 -27.64 -0.76
CA THR A 465 1.30 -26.36 -0.06
C THR A 465 1.29 -26.51 1.47
N ASP A 466 1.05 -27.70 2.03
CA ASP A 466 0.99 -27.93 3.47
C ASP A 466 2.37 -27.74 4.14
N MET A 467 2.45 -26.79 5.06
CA MET A 467 3.63 -26.53 5.87
C MET A 467 3.97 -27.68 6.81
N THR A 468 2.99 -28.45 7.25
CA THR A 468 3.17 -29.56 8.17
C THR A 468 4.13 -30.60 7.59
N LEU A 469 4.05 -30.84 6.29
CA LEU A 469 4.99 -31.72 5.58
C LEU A 469 6.45 -31.24 5.71
N ARG A 470 6.68 -29.95 5.49
CA ARG A 470 8.02 -29.34 5.59
C ARG A 470 8.61 -29.47 6.98
N LEU A 471 7.79 -29.20 7.99
CA LEU A 471 8.18 -29.30 9.40
C LEU A 471 8.46 -30.73 9.83
N SER A 472 7.63 -31.69 9.39
CA SER A 472 7.85 -33.12 9.61
C SER A 472 9.18 -33.58 9.02
N LEU A 473 9.50 -33.14 7.81
CA LEU A 473 10.77 -33.47 7.14
C LEU A 473 11.97 -32.80 7.82
N LEU A 474 11.87 -31.56 8.26
CA LEU A 474 12.90 -30.87 9.05
C LEU A 474 13.20 -31.65 10.34
N ARG A 475 12.16 -32.00 11.11
CA ARG A 475 12.29 -32.74 12.37
C ARG A 475 12.81 -34.16 12.14
N SER A 476 12.36 -34.84 11.06
CA SER A 476 12.93 -36.13 10.66
C SER A 476 14.41 -36.04 10.30
N ALA A 477 14.82 -34.98 9.57
CA ALA A 477 16.23 -34.76 9.25
C ALA A 477 17.09 -34.57 10.52
N ARG A 478 16.58 -33.87 11.56
CA ARG A 478 17.23 -33.75 12.87
C ARG A 478 17.36 -35.09 13.57
N ARG A 479 16.27 -35.88 13.68
CA ARG A 479 16.28 -37.25 14.27
C ARG A 479 17.31 -38.14 13.62
N LYS A 480 17.39 -38.07 12.28
CA LYS A 480 18.34 -38.89 11.49
C LYS A 480 19.76 -38.31 11.41
N LYS A 481 19.99 -37.08 11.94
CA LYS A 481 21.27 -36.35 11.81
C LYS A 481 21.72 -36.16 10.35
N GLN A 482 20.75 -36.08 9.42
CA GLN A 482 20.98 -35.93 7.97
C GLN A 482 20.38 -34.61 7.49
N MET A 483 21.04 -33.50 7.81
CA MET A 483 20.49 -32.17 7.63
C MET A 483 20.39 -31.71 6.16
N GLY A 484 21.37 -32.04 5.31
CA GLY A 484 21.36 -31.68 3.89
C GLY A 484 20.85 -30.25 3.63
N ARG A 485 19.83 -30.14 2.81
CA ARG A 485 19.17 -28.85 2.47
C ARG A 485 18.49 -28.16 3.64
N TRP A 486 18.23 -28.84 4.77
CA TRP A 486 17.60 -28.32 5.98
C TRP A 486 18.58 -27.65 6.93
N GLN A 487 19.91 -27.76 6.69
CA GLN A 487 20.95 -27.33 7.63
C GLN A 487 20.84 -25.86 8.02
N ARG A 488 20.53 -24.97 7.07
CA ARG A 488 20.43 -23.53 7.30
C ARG A 488 19.19 -23.19 8.13
N ILE A 489 18.03 -23.77 7.77
CA ILE A 489 16.78 -23.62 8.52
C ILE A 489 16.95 -24.11 9.96
N ALA A 490 17.56 -25.28 10.15
CA ALA A 490 17.81 -25.82 11.49
C ALA A 490 18.74 -24.96 12.34
N LYS A 491 19.74 -24.31 11.74
CA LYS A 491 20.62 -23.39 12.44
C LYS A 491 19.86 -22.15 12.93
N ILE A 492 19.03 -21.55 12.08
CA ILE A 492 18.19 -20.39 12.44
C ILE A 492 17.19 -20.79 13.53
N ALA A 493 16.51 -21.92 13.38
CA ALA A 493 15.58 -22.41 14.39
C ALA A 493 16.25 -22.65 15.75
N ALA A 494 17.49 -23.15 15.76
CA ALA A 494 18.26 -23.33 17.00
C ALA A 494 18.57 -21.98 17.69
N GLU A 495 18.91 -20.93 16.92
CA GLU A 495 19.11 -19.60 17.48
C GLU A 495 17.80 -19.00 18.04
N TYR A 496 16.69 -19.18 17.35
CA TYR A 496 15.37 -18.73 17.87
C TYR A 496 15.00 -19.48 19.13
N ARG A 497 15.19 -20.81 19.20
CA ARG A 497 14.93 -21.60 20.41
C ARG A 497 15.80 -21.14 21.58
N ARG A 498 17.09 -20.85 21.33
CA ARG A 498 17.98 -20.33 22.36
C ARG A 498 17.47 -19.00 22.92
N MET A 499 17.00 -18.08 22.07
CA MET A 499 16.47 -16.78 22.49
C MET A 499 15.10 -16.90 23.16
N ALA A 500 14.26 -17.79 22.68
CA ALA A 500 12.94 -18.08 23.24
C ALA A 500 13.01 -18.98 24.49
N GLN A 501 14.21 -19.41 24.89
CA GLN A 501 14.46 -20.27 26.06
C GLN A 501 13.64 -21.57 26.04
N THR A 502 13.54 -22.22 24.88
CA THR A 502 12.83 -23.48 24.71
C THR A 502 13.75 -24.60 24.21
N ALA A 503 13.46 -25.84 24.64
CA ALA A 503 14.21 -27.01 24.22
C ALA A 503 13.88 -27.43 22.78
N GLU A 504 14.73 -28.24 22.18
CA GLU A 504 14.47 -28.87 20.87
C GLU A 504 13.45 -30.00 21.04
N ASP A 505 12.35 -29.90 20.30
CA ASP A 505 11.37 -30.97 20.14
C ASP A 505 11.39 -31.47 18.68
N ASN A 506 11.46 -32.78 18.50
CA ASN A 506 11.47 -33.44 17.21
C ASN A 506 10.26 -34.38 17.01
N ALA A 507 9.22 -34.31 17.85
CA ALA A 507 7.96 -35.00 17.60
C ALA A 507 7.31 -34.50 16.30
N ASP A 508 6.54 -35.34 15.64
CA ASP A 508 5.85 -34.93 14.41
C ASP A 508 4.83 -33.83 14.75
N PRO A 509 4.78 -32.72 13.99
CA PRO A 509 3.93 -31.58 14.32
C PRO A 509 2.45 -31.90 14.09
N VAL A 510 1.58 -31.41 14.94
CA VAL A 510 0.13 -31.48 14.77
C VAL A 510 -0.30 -30.43 13.75
N PRO A 511 -0.99 -30.80 12.65
CA PRO A 511 -1.32 -29.85 11.58
C PRO A 511 -2.10 -28.62 12.04
N THR A 512 -3.09 -28.77 12.94
CA THR A 512 -3.90 -27.66 13.44
C THR A 512 -3.10 -26.72 14.35
N GLU A 513 -2.09 -27.21 15.09
CA GLU A 513 -1.17 -26.36 15.86
C GLU A 513 -0.27 -25.53 14.94
N VAL A 514 0.17 -26.09 13.80
CA VAL A 514 0.88 -25.31 12.77
C VAL A 514 -0.03 -24.19 12.28
N GLY A 515 -1.29 -24.48 11.95
CA GLY A 515 -2.26 -23.48 11.52
C GLY A 515 -2.53 -22.41 12.58
N LEU A 516 -2.68 -22.79 13.85
CA LEU A 516 -2.86 -21.86 14.95
C LEU A 516 -1.69 -20.87 15.08
N LEU A 517 -0.46 -21.38 15.04
CA LEU A 517 0.73 -20.54 15.12
C LEU A 517 0.87 -19.62 13.91
N VAL A 518 0.57 -20.10 12.71
CA VAL A 518 0.53 -19.27 11.51
C VAL A 518 -0.55 -18.19 11.62
N ALA A 519 -1.70 -18.50 12.20
CA ALA A 519 -2.77 -17.51 12.42
C ALA A 519 -2.34 -16.40 13.40
N TYR A 520 -1.49 -16.68 14.39
CA TYR A 520 -0.90 -15.65 15.25
C TYR A 520 0.03 -14.70 14.50
N ALA A 521 0.76 -15.19 13.49
CA ALA A 521 1.62 -14.36 12.66
C ALA A 521 0.85 -13.57 11.60
N TYR A 522 -0.20 -14.16 11.05
CA TYR A 522 -0.95 -13.67 9.90
C TYR A 522 -2.47 -13.74 10.12
N PRO A 523 -3.02 -13.01 11.11
CA PRO A 523 -4.46 -13.08 11.41
C PRO A 523 -5.33 -12.68 10.21
N GLU A 524 -4.88 -11.74 9.38
CA GLU A 524 -5.58 -11.30 8.18
C GLU A 524 -5.55 -12.34 7.04
N ARG A 525 -4.71 -13.38 7.16
CA ARG A 525 -4.56 -14.48 6.18
C ARG A 525 -5.21 -15.79 6.65
N ILE A 526 -5.99 -15.75 7.72
CA ILE A 526 -6.93 -16.83 8.01
C ILE A 526 -7.93 -16.88 6.85
N ALA A 527 -8.20 -18.07 6.34
CA ALA A 527 -9.02 -18.22 5.16
C ALA A 527 -10.07 -19.32 5.33
N MET A 528 -11.28 -19.03 4.87
CA MET A 528 -12.43 -19.92 4.87
C MET A 528 -12.70 -20.44 3.47
N ALA A 529 -12.99 -21.73 3.34
CA ALA A 529 -13.35 -22.37 2.08
C ALA A 529 -14.58 -21.70 1.44
N THR A 530 -14.57 -21.63 0.12
CA THR A 530 -15.70 -21.21 -0.69
C THR A 530 -16.37 -22.45 -1.34
N ASP A 531 -17.43 -22.24 -2.10
CA ASP A 531 -18.11 -23.33 -2.82
C ASP A 531 -17.24 -23.97 -3.91
N ASN A 532 -16.15 -23.33 -4.30
CA ASN A 532 -15.20 -23.87 -5.29
C ASN A 532 -14.14 -24.72 -4.62
N ILE A 533 -13.86 -25.92 -5.16
CA ILE A 533 -12.82 -26.81 -4.64
C ILE A 533 -11.46 -26.10 -4.65
N GLY A 534 -10.80 -26.08 -3.50
CA GLY A 534 -9.51 -25.40 -3.32
C GLY A 534 -9.59 -23.88 -3.31
N GLY A 535 -10.78 -23.29 -3.41
CA GLY A 535 -11.02 -21.86 -3.31
C GLY A 535 -11.24 -21.42 -1.86
N PHE A 536 -10.63 -20.31 -1.45
CA PHE A 536 -10.75 -19.78 -0.09
C PHE A 536 -10.89 -18.26 -0.13
N ARG A 537 -11.49 -17.70 0.91
CA ARG A 537 -11.63 -16.25 1.13
C ARG A 537 -10.86 -15.85 2.38
N LEU A 538 -10.00 -14.83 2.26
CA LEU A 538 -9.15 -14.33 3.34
C LEU A 538 -9.91 -13.45 4.33
N ALA A 539 -9.53 -13.47 5.60
CA ALA A 539 -10.02 -12.58 6.65
C ALA A 539 -9.72 -11.11 6.36
N GLY A 540 -8.58 -10.81 5.78
CA GLY A 540 -8.24 -9.46 5.30
C GLY A 540 -9.01 -9.03 4.04
N GLY A 541 -9.66 -9.98 3.36
CA GLY A 541 -10.35 -9.80 2.08
C GLY A 541 -9.54 -10.31 0.88
N GLY A 542 -10.25 -10.60 -0.20
CA GLY A 542 -9.69 -11.23 -1.39
C GLY A 542 -9.90 -12.74 -1.43
N ASN A 543 -9.78 -13.29 -2.64
CA ASN A 543 -9.91 -14.72 -2.88
C ASN A 543 -8.54 -15.32 -3.20
N ILE A 544 -8.32 -16.53 -2.72
CA ILE A 544 -7.11 -17.32 -2.96
C ILE A 544 -7.47 -18.72 -3.37
N GLN A 545 -6.51 -19.42 -3.97
CA GLN A 545 -6.70 -20.79 -4.44
C GLN A 545 -5.46 -21.63 -4.18
N VAL A 546 -5.70 -22.87 -3.77
CA VAL A 546 -4.77 -24.00 -3.81
C VAL A 546 -5.13 -24.93 -4.98
N ASP A 547 -4.22 -25.79 -5.39
CA ASP A 547 -4.52 -26.81 -6.40
C ASP A 547 -5.63 -27.75 -5.87
N ALA A 548 -6.52 -28.21 -6.74
CA ALA A 548 -7.59 -29.12 -6.34
C ALA A 548 -7.06 -30.50 -5.84
N ALA A 549 -5.85 -30.87 -6.24
CA ALA A 549 -5.17 -32.07 -5.78
C ALA A 549 -4.36 -31.87 -4.50
N ASP A 550 -4.26 -30.63 -3.99
CA ASP A 550 -3.55 -30.30 -2.75
C ASP A 550 -4.30 -30.84 -1.53
N SER A 551 -3.55 -31.32 -0.52
CA SER A 551 -4.14 -31.85 0.72
C SER A 551 -5.04 -30.85 1.44
N LEU A 552 -4.74 -29.53 1.33
CA LEU A 552 -5.49 -28.46 1.95
C LEU A 552 -6.82 -28.14 1.26
N SER A 553 -7.06 -28.62 0.04
CA SER A 553 -8.25 -28.29 -0.77
C SER A 553 -9.58 -28.73 -0.11
N ALA A 554 -9.53 -29.72 0.78
CA ALA A 554 -10.71 -30.27 1.49
C ALA A 554 -10.97 -29.63 2.87
N HIS A 555 -10.09 -28.75 3.34
CA HIS A 555 -10.24 -28.15 4.66
C HIS A 555 -11.19 -26.94 4.61
N THR A 556 -12.01 -26.78 5.66
CA THR A 556 -12.91 -25.62 5.80
C THR A 556 -12.14 -24.33 6.14
N TRP A 557 -11.10 -24.46 6.97
CA TRP A 557 -10.28 -23.34 7.43
C TRP A 557 -8.80 -23.64 7.25
N ILE A 558 -8.07 -22.68 6.75
CA ILE A 558 -6.62 -22.72 6.64
C ILE A 558 -6.00 -21.41 7.11
N ALA A 559 -4.79 -21.46 7.64
CA ALA A 559 -3.97 -20.28 7.90
C ALA A 559 -2.84 -20.23 6.85
N VAL A 560 -2.74 -19.09 6.14
CA VAL A 560 -1.84 -18.95 4.99
C VAL A 560 -0.60 -18.16 5.38
N ALA A 561 0.57 -18.79 5.28
CA ALA A 561 1.85 -18.16 5.58
C ALA A 561 2.45 -17.46 4.36
N SER A 562 2.34 -18.07 3.17
CA SER A 562 2.89 -17.52 1.94
C SER A 562 1.91 -17.61 0.78
N LEU A 563 1.71 -16.50 0.11
CA LEU A 563 0.84 -16.42 -1.07
C LEU A 563 1.37 -15.33 -2.03
N TYR A 564 0.95 -15.42 -3.28
CA TYR A 564 1.13 -14.39 -4.29
C TYR A 564 -0.22 -13.92 -4.79
N SER A 565 -0.46 -12.62 -4.75
CA SER A 565 -1.70 -12.02 -5.24
C SER A 565 -1.40 -10.78 -6.07
N GLN A 566 -2.21 -10.57 -7.11
CA GLN A 566 -2.23 -9.33 -7.89
C GLN A 566 -3.58 -8.64 -7.67
N PRO A 567 -3.63 -7.31 -7.74
CA PRO A 567 -4.88 -6.57 -7.59
C PRO A 567 -5.97 -7.08 -8.56
N GLY A 568 -7.14 -7.39 -8.01
CA GLY A 568 -8.30 -7.87 -8.79
C GLY A 568 -8.21 -9.31 -9.30
N LYS A 569 -7.17 -10.07 -8.94
CA LYS A 569 -7.02 -11.48 -9.30
C LYS A 569 -7.07 -12.39 -8.07
N THR A 570 -7.48 -13.64 -8.28
CA THR A 570 -7.38 -14.69 -7.26
C THR A 570 -5.90 -14.97 -6.95
N GLY A 571 -5.53 -14.90 -5.67
CA GLY A 571 -4.17 -15.18 -5.23
C GLY A 571 -3.86 -16.68 -5.26
N ARG A 572 -2.58 -17.02 -5.45
CA ARG A 572 -2.08 -18.40 -5.35
C ARG A 572 -1.39 -18.62 -4.01
N VAL A 573 -1.75 -19.71 -3.34
CA VAL A 573 -1.11 -20.12 -2.09
C VAL A 573 0.16 -20.92 -2.38
N PHE A 574 1.21 -20.66 -1.61
CA PHE A 574 2.46 -21.42 -1.63
C PHE A 574 2.68 -22.22 -0.35
N LEU A 575 2.34 -21.64 0.81
CA LEU A 575 2.46 -22.29 2.11
C LEU A 575 1.27 -21.94 2.98
N ALA A 576 0.61 -22.96 3.50
CA ALA A 576 -0.50 -22.84 4.45
C ALA A 576 -0.54 -24.06 5.38
N ALA A 577 -1.42 -24.03 6.38
CA ALA A 577 -1.69 -25.17 7.25
C ALA A 577 -3.17 -25.21 7.63
N PRO A 578 -3.73 -26.40 7.96
CA PRO A 578 -5.10 -26.53 8.44
C PRO A 578 -5.29 -25.75 9.75
N LEU A 579 -6.43 -25.12 9.92
CA LEU A 579 -6.74 -24.34 11.11
C LEU A 579 -8.00 -24.86 11.80
N ASN A 580 -7.93 -25.02 13.13
CA ASN A 580 -9.10 -25.20 13.98
C ASN A 580 -9.46 -23.83 14.60
N THR A 581 -10.60 -23.27 14.20
CA THR A 581 -11.04 -21.94 14.68
C THR A 581 -11.44 -21.94 16.16
N ASP A 582 -11.74 -23.08 16.75
CA ASP A 582 -12.12 -23.19 18.18
C ASP A 582 -10.91 -23.01 19.12
N GLU A 583 -9.68 -23.11 18.58
CA GLU A 583 -8.44 -22.90 19.32
C GLU A 583 -7.92 -21.46 19.25
N LEU A 584 -8.58 -20.60 18.44
CA LEU A 584 -8.18 -19.21 18.32
C LEU A 584 -8.54 -18.43 19.59
N ASP A 585 -7.65 -17.52 19.96
CA ASP A 585 -7.90 -16.62 21.10
C ASP A 585 -9.10 -15.70 20.83
N ASP A 586 -9.84 -15.38 21.90
CA ASP A 586 -10.97 -14.42 21.85
C ASP A 586 -10.57 -13.06 21.26
N SER A 587 -9.29 -12.68 21.33
CA SER A 587 -8.77 -11.46 20.69
C SER A 587 -8.78 -11.51 19.17
N THR A 588 -8.78 -12.69 18.56
CA THR A 588 -8.82 -12.91 17.11
C THR A 588 -10.25 -12.95 16.58
N ILE A 589 -11.21 -13.38 17.45
CA ILE A 589 -12.64 -13.49 17.12
C ILE A 589 -13.36 -12.28 17.72
N ASN A 590 -13.83 -11.39 16.87
CA ASN A 590 -14.59 -10.23 17.29
C ASN A 590 -16.09 -10.51 17.20
N GLU A 591 -16.82 -10.31 18.30
CA GLU A 591 -18.28 -10.24 18.28
C GLU A 591 -18.71 -8.82 17.96
N ARG A 592 -19.50 -8.68 16.91
CA ARG A 592 -20.02 -7.39 16.47
C ARG A 592 -21.50 -7.50 16.11
N ASP A 593 -22.27 -6.53 16.59
CA ASP A 593 -23.63 -6.34 16.11
C ASP A 593 -23.54 -5.71 14.72
N ASN A 594 -23.95 -6.47 13.71
CA ASN A 594 -24.05 -6.00 12.33
C ASN A 594 -25.51 -5.64 12.07
N ILE A 595 -25.78 -4.33 12.11
CA ILE A 595 -27.07 -3.75 11.78
C ILE A 595 -26.86 -2.93 10.53
N SER A 596 -27.52 -3.29 9.45
CA SER A 596 -27.34 -2.63 8.16
C SER A 596 -28.57 -2.76 7.30
N TRP A 597 -28.75 -1.86 6.34
CA TRP A 597 -29.79 -1.96 5.34
C TRP A 597 -29.33 -2.88 4.20
N ASP A 598 -30.06 -3.97 3.98
CA ASP A 598 -29.83 -4.84 2.82
C ASP A 598 -30.62 -4.30 1.62
N ALA A 599 -29.92 -3.68 0.68
CA ALA A 599 -30.52 -3.10 -0.50
C ALA A 599 -31.13 -4.13 -1.47
N LYS A 600 -30.68 -5.40 -1.42
CA LYS A 600 -31.22 -6.48 -2.28
C LYS A 600 -32.53 -7.02 -1.72
N GLN A 601 -32.59 -7.20 -0.40
CA GLN A 601 -33.79 -7.67 0.27
C GLN A 601 -34.77 -6.54 0.60
N GLY A 602 -34.30 -5.29 0.55
CA GLY A 602 -35.08 -4.12 0.89
C GLY A 602 -35.53 -4.09 2.36
N CYS A 603 -34.67 -4.53 3.26
CA CYS A 603 -34.96 -4.56 4.68
C CYS A 603 -33.73 -4.32 5.55
N LEU A 604 -33.98 -3.93 6.80
CA LEU A 604 -32.96 -3.82 7.82
C LEU A 604 -32.58 -5.22 8.31
N THR A 605 -31.30 -5.56 8.27
CA THR A 605 -30.76 -6.79 8.82
C THR A 605 -30.08 -6.51 10.17
N MET A 606 -30.40 -7.32 11.18
CA MET A 606 -29.90 -7.19 12.53
C MET A 606 -29.31 -8.53 12.94
N ARG A 607 -27.97 -8.60 12.99
CA ARG A 607 -27.27 -9.86 13.29
C ARG A 607 -26.11 -9.62 14.24
N LYS A 608 -26.00 -10.45 15.23
CA LYS A 608 -24.79 -10.59 16.05
C LYS A 608 -23.88 -11.57 15.34
N GLU A 609 -22.75 -11.08 14.88
CA GLU A 609 -21.79 -11.84 14.10
C GLU A 609 -20.52 -12.06 14.90
N ARG A 610 -20.06 -13.32 14.91
CA ARG A 610 -18.70 -13.68 15.30
C ARG A 610 -17.85 -13.63 14.05
N ARG A 611 -16.84 -12.81 14.05
CA ARG A 611 -16.02 -12.53 12.88
C ARG A 611 -14.53 -12.72 13.14
N ILE A 612 -13.85 -13.23 12.10
CA ILE A 612 -12.39 -13.15 11.96
C ILE A 612 -12.13 -12.18 10.81
N GLY A 613 -11.74 -10.95 11.12
CA GLY A 613 -11.62 -9.89 10.13
C GLY A 613 -12.93 -9.67 9.34
N LYS A 614 -12.88 -9.89 8.01
CA LYS A 614 -14.06 -9.77 7.12
C LYS A 614 -14.89 -11.04 7.02
N LEU A 615 -14.41 -12.17 7.55
CA LEU A 615 -15.12 -13.45 7.51
C LEU A 615 -16.14 -13.55 8.63
N VAL A 616 -17.33 -14.00 8.31
CA VAL A 616 -18.37 -14.31 9.29
C VAL A 616 -18.25 -15.79 9.63
N VAL A 617 -17.90 -16.12 10.87
CA VAL A 617 -17.77 -17.49 11.37
C VAL A 617 -19.14 -18.02 11.79
N ASP A 618 -19.89 -17.19 12.52
CA ASP A 618 -21.25 -17.49 12.99
C ASP A 618 -22.08 -16.20 13.02
N SER A 619 -23.39 -16.33 12.84
CA SER A 619 -24.30 -15.19 12.78
C SER A 619 -25.65 -15.53 13.36
N LYS A 620 -26.06 -14.82 14.43
CA LYS A 620 -27.35 -15.00 15.12
C LYS A 620 -28.20 -13.75 14.97
N PRO A 621 -29.53 -13.87 14.79
CA PRO A 621 -30.42 -12.72 14.72
C PRO A 621 -30.46 -11.98 16.07
N ILE A 622 -30.47 -10.64 16.02
CA ILE A 622 -30.71 -9.77 17.18
C ILE A 622 -32.20 -9.39 17.16
N HIS A 623 -32.88 -9.55 18.30
CA HIS A 623 -34.30 -9.21 18.42
C HIS A 623 -34.53 -7.84 19.08
N ASN A 624 -33.59 -7.35 19.89
CA ASN A 624 -33.70 -6.09 20.62
C ASN A 624 -32.51 -5.21 20.30
N ALA A 625 -32.69 -4.28 19.36
CA ALA A 625 -31.70 -3.24 19.06
C ALA A 625 -32.26 -1.87 19.46
N ASP A 626 -31.39 -0.94 19.75
CA ASP A 626 -31.75 0.43 20.08
C ASP A 626 -32.48 1.09 18.90
N LYS A 627 -33.69 1.64 19.17
CA LYS A 627 -34.52 2.29 18.13
C LYS A 627 -33.80 3.47 17.48
N GLY A 628 -33.06 4.25 18.26
CA GLY A 628 -32.32 5.40 17.72
C GLY A 628 -31.25 4.96 16.72
N LEU A 629 -30.53 3.88 17.05
CA LEU A 629 -29.54 3.30 16.16
C LEU A 629 -30.16 2.80 14.84
N LEU A 630 -31.31 2.10 14.93
CA LEU A 630 -32.02 1.61 13.75
C LEU A 630 -32.45 2.74 12.82
N ILE A 631 -33.02 3.82 13.39
CA ILE A 631 -33.44 5.00 12.66
C ILE A 631 -32.25 5.66 11.95
N ASN A 632 -31.12 5.83 12.65
CA ASN A 632 -29.93 6.41 12.06
C ASN A 632 -29.41 5.58 10.87
N ILE A 633 -29.36 4.25 11.00
CA ILE A 633 -28.93 3.36 9.91
C ILE A 633 -29.87 3.46 8.70
N ILE A 634 -31.19 3.57 8.91
CA ILE A 634 -32.14 3.77 7.82
C ILE A 634 -31.92 5.13 7.14
N CYS A 635 -31.69 6.19 7.91
CA CYS A 635 -31.39 7.51 7.36
C CYS A 635 -30.07 7.53 6.59
N GLU A 636 -29.01 6.88 7.08
CA GLU A 636 -27.75 6.73 6.35
C GLU A 636 -27.91 5.90 5.05
N ALA A 637 -28.72 4.85 5.12
CA ALA A 637 -29.02 4.05 3.92
C ALA A 637 -29.81 4.83 2.87
N MET A 638 -30.59 5.83 3.32
CA MET A 638 -31.37 6.72 2.45
C MET A 638 -30.47 7.49 1.47
N ALA A 639 -29.33 7.99 1.91
CA ALA A 639 -28.38 8.70 1.05
C ALA A 639 -27.84 7.83 -0.11
N LYS A 640 -27.76 6.52 0.07
CA LYS A 640 -27.18 5.57 -0.91
C LYS A 640 -28.24 4.86 -1.74
N ASN A 641 -29.37 4.52 -1.13
CA ASN A 641 -30.39 3.62 -1.69
C ASN A 641 -31.78 4.26 -1.72
N GLY A 642 -31.93 5.50 -1.29
CA GLY A 642 -33.19 6.15 -0.96
C GLY A 642 -34.16 6.25 -2.13
N LEU A 643 -33.68 6.28 -3.38
CA LEU A 643 -34.54 6.28 -4.57
C LEU A 643 -35.45 5.06 -4.63
N SER A 644 -35.01 3.90 -4.13
CA SER A 644 -35.77 2.67 -4.07
C SER A 644 -36.49 2.47 -2.74
N MET A 645 -36.15 3.25 -1.70
CA MET A 645 -36.66 3.05 -0.33
C MET A 645 -37.98 3.79 -0.08
N LEU A 646 -38.27 4.91 -0.78
CA LEU A 646 -39.46 5.71 -0.65
C LEU A 646 -40.16 5.91 -2.01
N ALA A 647 -41.44 6.30 -1.99
CA ALA A 647 -42.26 6.47 -3.18
C ALA A 647 -42.04 7.83 -3.90
N TRP A 648 -40.78 8.15 -4.27
CA TRP A 648 -40.42 9.40 -4.94
C TRP A 648 -41.10 9.64 -6.30
N SER A 649 -41.52 8.57 -6.98
CA SER A 649 -42.20 8.63 -8.26
C SER A 649 -43.72 8.89 -8.12
N ASP A 650 -44.22 9.04 -6.90
CA ASP A 650 -45.59 9.38 -6.67
C ASP A 650 -45.91 10.76 -7.28
N ASP A 651 -46.99 10.80 -8.02
CA ASP A 651 -47.44 12.01 -8.71
C ASP A 651 -47.64 13.20 -7.76
N ASP A 652 -48.14 12.96 -6.54
CA ASP A 652 -48.37 14.04 -5.58
C ASP A 652 -47.09 14.56 -4.98
N VAL A 653 -46.06 13.70 -4.78
CA VAL A 653 -44.71 14.10 -4.37
C VAL A 653 -44.06 14.99 -5.43
N LEU A 654 -44.04 14.54 -6.67
CA LEU A 654 -43.44 15.27 -7.79
C LEU A 654 -44.10 16.64 -8.02
N ARG A 655 -45.42 16.71 -7.87
CA ARG A 655 -46.16 17.96 -7.98
C ARG A 655 -45.85 18.93 -6.86
N LEU A 656 -45.77 18.42 -5.62
CA LEU A 656 -45.39 19.24 -4.46
C LEU A 656 -44.01 19.84 -4.65
N GLN A 657 -43.02 18.99 -4.99
CA GLN A 657 -41.64 19.43 -5.23
C GLN A 657 -41.57 20.56 -6.28
N ARG A 658 -42.23 20.37 -7.42
CA ARG A 658 -42.26 21.35 -8.53
C ARG A 658 -42.95 22.64 -8.11
N ARG A 659 -44.07 22.52 -7.38
CA ARG A 659 -44.82 23.66 -6.88
C ARG A 659 -44.02 24.53 -5.92
N VAL A 660 -43.36 23.92 -4.95
CA VAL A 660 -42.51 24.63 -3.98
C VAL A 660 -41.30 25.26 -4.66
N ALA A 661 -40.63 24.53 -5.54
CA ALA A 661 -39.49 25.03 -6.31
C ALA A 661 -39.88 26.25 -7.18
N GLN A 662 -41.09 26.24 -7.75
CA GLN A 662 -41.61 27.37 -8.54
C GLN A 662 -41.80 28.60 -7.68
N VAL A 663 -42.41 28.46 -6.48
CA VAL A 663 -42.58 29.59 -5.54
C VAL A 663 -41.24 30.11 -5.05
N ALA A 664 -40.28 29.22 -4.74
CA ALA A 664 -38.92 29.61 -4.34
C ALA A 664 -38.21 30.42 -5.42
N THR A 665 -38.47 30.10 -6.70
CA THR A 665 -37.91 30.86 -7.84
C THR A 665 -38.56 32.24 -7.97
N TRP A 666 -39.87 32.37 -7.73
CA TRP A 666 -40.59 33.65 -7.80
C TRP A 666 -40.30 34.55 -6.61
N HIS A 667 -40.13 33.95 -5.42
CA HIS A 667 -40.00 34.62 -4.11
C HIS A 667 -38.84 34.07 -3.31
N PRO A 668 -37.56 34.34 -3.71
CA PRO A 668 -36.38 33.89 -2.97
C PRO A 668 -36.37 34.41 -1.52
N GLU A 669 -37.00 35.57 -1.26
CA GLU A 669 -37.11 36.17 0.08
C GLU A 669 -37.93 35.34 1.08
N LEU A 670 -38.71 34.33 0.59
CA LEU A 670 -39.44 33.44 1.48
C LEU A 670 -38.57 32.36 2.08
N GLU A 671 -37.34 32.21 1.59
CA GLU A 671 -36.38 31.19 2.07
C GLU A 671 -37.05 29.82 2.26
N LEU A 672 -37.72 29.31 1.23
CA LEU A 672 -38.41 28.02 1.28
C LEU A 672 -37.37 26.86 1.34
N PRO A 673 -37.71 25.77 2.04
CA PRO A 673 -36.80 24.60 2.06
C PRO A 673 -36.68 23.99 0.65
N ASP A 674 -35.48 23.48 0.36
CA ASP A 674 -35.25 22.71 -0.86
C ASP A 674 -35.86 21.30 -0.72
N LEU A 675 -36.96 21.07 -1.44
CA LEU A 675 -37.63 19.79 -1.49
C LEU A 675 -37.12 18.90 -2.64
N SER A 676 -36.02 19.22 -3.30
CA SER A 676 -35.47 18.32 -4.32
C SER A 676 -35.14 16.95 -3.73
N THR A 677 -35.39 15.90 -4.52
CA THR A 677 -35.09 14.53 -4.06
C THR A 677 -33.63 14.36 -3.63
N GLU A 678 -32.71 14.99 -4.33
CA GLU A 678 -31.27 14.94 -4.02
C GLU A 678 -30.97 15.54 -2.64
N HIS A 679 -31.51 16.73 -2.35
CA HIS A 679 -31.32 17.37 -1.04
C HIS A 679 -31.96 16.54 0.08
N LEU A 680 -33.17 16.06 -0.12
CA LEU A 680 -33.92 15.28 0.86
C LEU A 680 -33.28 13.93 1.17
N LEU A 681 -32.61 13.31 0.21
CA LEU A 681 -31.82 12.09 0.44
C LEU A 681 -30.60 12.35 1.32
N CYS A 682 -29.93 13.48 1.15
CA CYS A 682 -28.77 13.87 1.95
C CYS A 682 -29.13 14.31 3.37
N THR A 683 -30.33 14.91 3.54
CA THR A 683 -30.82 15.44 4.83
C THR A 683 -31.87 14.55 5.50
N ALA A 684 -31.91 13.27 5.13
CA ALA A 684 -32.93 12.33 5.63
C ALA A 684 -32.98 12.22 7.16
N ASN A 685 -31.87 12.43 7.84
CA ASN A 685 -31.74 12.45 9.30
C ASN A 685 -32.47 13.64 9.97
N GLU A 686 -32.84 14.67 9.23
CA GLU A 686 -33.50 15.88 9.77
C GLU A 686 -35.02 15.74 9.75
N TRP A 687 -35.59 15.09 8.75
CA TRP A 687 -37.04 15.09 8.55
C TRP A 687 -37.69 13.70 8.64
N LEU A 688 -36.97 12.61 8.40
CA LEU A 688 -37.53 11.26 8.32
C LEU A 688 -37.70 10.55 9.69
N PRO A 689 -36.83 10.76 10.72
CA PRO A 689 -36.81 9.98 11.95
C PRO A 689 -38.16 9.84 12.65
N MET A 690 -38.94 10.92 12.76
CA MET A 690 -40.25 10.92 13.45
C MET A 690 -41.31 10.06 12.76
N TYR A 691 -41.13 9.72 11.49
CA TYR A 691 -42.06 8.90 10.72
C TYR A 691 -41.62 7.43 10.64
N LEU A 692 -40.39 7.12 11.08
CA LEU A 692 -39.87 5.77 11.10
C LEU A 692 -40.34 4.95 12.32
N ASP A 693 -40.57 5.58 13.48
CA ASP A 693 -41.09 4.92 14.68
C ASP A 693 -42.63 4.99 14.68
N ASP A 694 -43.29 3.85 14.67
CA ASP A 694 -44.76 3.77 14.78
C ASP A 694 -45.25 3.69 16.26
N GLY A 695 -44.35 3.91 17.25
CA GLY A 695 -44.59 3.80 18.67
C GLY A 695 -44.28 2.41 19.24
N ASN A 696 -44.51 1.34 18.49
CA ASN A 696 -44.23 -0.02 18.90
C ASN A 696 -42.87 -0.49 18.34
N ARG A 697 -42.60 -0.18 17.09
CA ARG A 697 -41.39 -0.65 16.39
C ARG A 697 -40.93 0.34 15.32
N VAL A 698 -39.68 0.20 14.87
CA VAL A 698 -39.14 0.95 13.74
C VAL A 698 -39.54 0.26 12.44
N ARG A 699 -39.99 1.03 11.45
CA ARG A 699 -40.30 0.55 10.08
C ARG A 699 -38.99 0.10 9.44
N SER A 700 -38.88 -1.18 9.15
CA SER A 700 -37.62 -1.84 8.81
C SER A 700 -37.56 -2.44 7.39
N THR A 701 -38.63 -2.23 6.60
CA THR A 701 -38.72 -2.75 5.24
C THR A 701 -39.14 -1.69 4.23
N THR A 702 -38.68 -1.81 2.98
CA THR A 702 -39.12 -0.96 1.86
C THR A 702 -40.63 -0.95 1.72
N ALA A 703 -41.29 -2.09 1.91
CA ALA A 703 -42.76 -2.18 1.82
C ALA A 703 -43.47 -1.36 2.92
N GLU A 704 -42.86 -1.22 4.09
CA GLU A 704 -43.40 -0.34 5.14
C GLU A 704 -43.08 1.14 4.86
N LEU A 705 -41.93 1.44 4.34
CA LEU A 705 -41.50 2.79 3.97
C LEU A 705 -42.34 3.36 2.81
N HIS A 706 -42.68 2.54 1.83
CA HIS A 706 -43.57 2.94 0.71
C HIS A 706 -45.02 3.24 1.15
N LYS A 707 -45.43 2.82 2.34
CA LYS A 707 -46.76 3.16 2.89
C LYS A 707 -46.82 4.56 3.51
N LEU A 708 -45.69 5.20 3.69
CA LEU A 708 -45.63 6.57 4.19
C LEU A 708 -46.19 7.53 3.14
N ASN A 709 -47.08 8.41 3.59
CA ASN A 709 -47.57 9.50 2.73
C ASN A 709 -46.48 10.56 2.57
N LEU A 710 -45.58 10.32 1.63
CA LEU A 710 -44.37 11.15 1.46
C LEU A 710 -44.72 12.61 1.13
N ALA A 711 -45.76 12.84 0.34
CA ALA A 711 -46.22 14.19 -0.02
C ALA A 711 -46.68 14.98 1.22
N GLU A 712 -47.39 14.35 2.14
CA GLU A 712 -47.84 14.98 3.40
C GLU A 712 -46.66 15.19 4.34
N ILE A 713 -45.75 14.24 4.44
CA ILE A 713 -44.50 14.35 5.24
C ILE A 713 -43.71 15.57 4.77
N LEU A 714 -43.45 15.67 3.49
CA LEU A 714 -42.70 16.80 2.92
C LEU A 714 -43.44 18.13 3.07
N TRP A 715 -44.74 18.16 2.95
CA TRP A 715 -45.56 19.36 3.20
C TRP A 715 -45.40 19.82 4.65
N ASN A 716 -45.38 18.90 5.60
CA ASN A 716 -45.25 19.19 7.02
C ASN A 716 -43.80 19.64 7.43
N THR A 717 -42.81 19.48 6.56
CA THR A 717 -41.48 20.08 6.81
C THR A 717 -41.43 21.59 6.59
N ILE A 718 -42.47 22.15 5.88
CA ILE A 718 -42.61 23.57 5.61
C ILE A 718 -43.33 24.22 6.76
N ALA A 719 -42.81 25.36 7.28
CA ALA A 719 -43.50 26.14 8.31
C ALA A 719 -44.93 26.59 7.86
N TYR A 720 -45.87 26.58 8.78
CA TYR A 720 -47.29 26.79 8.49
C TYR A 720 -47.57 28.14 7.81
N ASP A 721 -46.94 29.19 8.19
CA ASP A 721 -47.00 30.50 7.54
C ASP A 721 -46.54 30.46 6.08
N LYS A 722 -45.46 29.75 5.82
CA LYS A 722 -44.95 29.55 4.47
C LYS A 722 -45.89 28.64 3.63
N GLN A 723 -46.50 27.62 4.24
CA GLN A 723 -47.55 26.81 3.56
C GLN A 723 -48.70 27.67 3.06
N GLN A 724 -49.19 28.63 3.88
CA GLN A 724 -50.25 29.56 3.49
C GLN A 724 -49.80 30.47 2.34
N GLU A 725 -48.55 30.96 2.37
CA GLU A 725 -48.05 31.74 1.24
C GLU A 725 -47.89 30.92 -0.04
N ILE A 726 -47.41 29.68 0.05
CA ILE A 726 -47.34 28.78 -1.10
C ILE A 726 -48.76 28.54 -1.68
N ASP A 727 -49.78 28.33 -0.82
CA ASP A 727 -51.16 28.10 -1.27
C ASP A 727 -51.76 29.35 -1.92
N ARG A 728 -51.39 30.53 -1.47
CA ARG A 728 -51.82 31.82 -2.04
C ARG A 728 -51.11 32.12 -3.37
N LEU A 729 -49.80 31.93 -3.44
CA LEU A 729 -48.98 32.25 -4.62
C LEU A 729 -49.10 31.23 -5.72
N ALA A 730 -49.16 29.96 -5.37
CA ALA A 730 -49.25 28.85 -6.28
C ALA A 730 -50.40 27.89 -5.91
N PRO A 731 -51.65 28.26 -6.12
CA PRO A 731 -52.78 27.42 -5.80
C PRO A 731 -52.74 26.10 -6.58
N THR A 732 -53.21 25.02 -5.98
CA THR A 732 -53.22 23.70 -6.63
C THR A 732 -54.27 23.60 -7.74
N HIS A 733 -55.34 24.38 -7.65
CA HIS A 733 -56.42 24.36 -8.60
C HIS A 733 -56.96 25.78 -8.87
N ILE A 734 -57.51 25.97 -10.02
CA ILE A 734 -58.25 27.17 -10.35
C ILE A 734 -59.70 26.82 -10.77
N GLN A 735 -60.60 27.68 -10.43
CA GLN A 735 -62.01 27.49 -10.83
C GLN A 735 -62.26 28.17 -12.17
N VAL A 736 -62.76 27.42 -13.13
CA VAL A 736 -63.17 27.92 -14.49
C VAL A 736 -64.65 28.24 -14.53
N PRO A 737 -65.14 28.95 -15.54
CA PRO A 737 -66.54 29.42 -15.58
C PRO A 737 -67.60 28.32 -15.43
N THR A 738 -67.37 27.09 -15.77
CA THR A 738 -68.22 25.97 -15.48
C THR A 738 -68.40 25.59 -14.02
N GLY A 739 -67.62 26.22 -13.11
CA GLY A 739 -67.49 25.82 -11.72
C GLY A 739 -66.55 24.61 -11.46
N SER A 740 -65.96 24.08 -12.53
CA SER A 740 -64.94 22.98 -12.40
C SER A 740 -63.67 23.53 -11.77
N ARG A 741 -63.13 22.77 -10.81
CA ARG A 741 -61.80 23.05 -10.26
C ARG A 741 -60.80 22.27 -11.09
N ILE A 742 -60.03 22.97 -11.92
CA ILE A 742 -59.01 22.41 -12.78
C ILE A 742 -57.67 22.52 -12.09
N ARG A 743 -56.90 21.48 -12.07
CA ARG A 743 -55.57 21.40 -11.45
C ARG A 743 -54.57 22.17 -12.28
N ILE A 744 -53.70 22.93 -11.61
CA ILE A 744 -52.55 23.60 -12.23
C ILE A 744 -51.36 22.67 -12.17
N ASP A 745 -50.64 22.55 -13.25
CA ASP A 745 -49.43 21.72 -13.36
C ASP A 745 -48.17 22.63 -13.40
N TYR A 746 -47.38 22.60 -12.31
CA TYR A 746 -46.14 23.34 -12.17
C TYR A 746 -45.00 22.48 -12.75
N ARG A 747 -44.79 22.57 -14.08
CA ARG A 747 -43.80 21.74 -14.79
C ARG A 747 -42.41 22.29 -14.66
N GLN A 748 -41.42 21.45 -14.38
CA GLN A 748 -40.03 21.83 -14.33
C GLN A 748 -39.55 22.31 -15.71
N GLY A 749 -38.87 23.46 -15.77
CA GLY A 749 -38.37 24.03 -17.02
C GLY A 749 -39.42 24.67 -17.95
N ALA A 750 -40.69 24.74 -17.54
CA ALA A 750 -41.70 25.50 -18.27
C ALA A 750 -41.63 26.98 -17.88
N GLU A 751 -41.78 27.88 -18.85
CA GLU A 751 -41.80 29.34 -18.63
C GLU A 751 -42.96 29.81 -17.74
N ALA A 752 -44.05 29.03 -17.70
CA ALA A 752 -45.25 29.30 -16.88
C ALA A 752 -45.95 28.01 -16.46
N PRO A 753 -46.66 27.99 -15.32
CA PRO A 753 -47.52 26.86 -14.94
C PRO A 753 -48.60 26.61 -15.97
N VAL A 754 -48.91 25.33 -16.16
CA VAL A 754 -49.83 24.90 -17.23
C VAL A 754 -51.23 24.60 -16.70
N LEU A 755 -52.26 25.12 -17.36
CA LEU A 755 -53.65 24.78 -17.11
C LEU A 755 -54.21 24.02 -18.30
N SER A 756 -54.30 22.69 -18.19
CA SER A 756 -54.90 21.83 -19.21
C SER A 756 -56.42 21.78 -19.04
N VAL A 757 -57.15 22.49 -19.85
CA VAL A 757 -58.59 22.64 -19.71
C VAL A 757 -59.31 22.51 -21.05
N ARG A 758 -60.51 21.93 -21.08
CA ARG A 758 -61.30 21.87 -22.32
C ARG A 758 -61.75 23.27 -22.75
N LEU A 759 -61.49 23.57 -23.99
CA LEU A 759 -61.79 24.86 -24.57
C LEU A 759 -63.23 25.34 -24.24
N GLN A 760 -64.21 24.45 -24.19
CA GLN A 760 -65.59 24.76 -23.88
C GLN A 760 -65.85 25.15 -22.42
N GLU A 761 -64.96 24.82 -21.51
CA GLU A 761 -65.05 25.19 -20.11
C GLU A 761 -64.47 26.61 -19.87
N CYS A 762 -63.78 27.18 -20.88
CA CYS A 762 -63.25 28.54 -20.86
C CYS A 762 -64.15 29.59 -21.51
N PHE A 763 -65.29 29.21 -22.08
CA PHE A 763 -66.22 30.24 -22.66
C PHE A 763 -66.61 31.22 -21.56
N GLY A 764 -66.68 32.49 -21.94
CA GLY A 764 -66.96 33.62 -21.01
C GLY A 764 -65.71 34.10 -20.21
N MET A 765 -64.58 33.46 -20.41
CA MET A 765 -63.35 33.87 -19.77
C MET A 765 -62.63 34.87 -20.67
N GLU A 766 -62.60 36.15 -20.27
CA GLU A 766 -61.99 37.23 -21.07
C GLU A 766 -60.50 37.26 -21.04
N GLN A 767 -59.88 36.97 -19.86
CA GLN A 767 -58.46 37.09 -19.61
C GLN A 767 -57.86 35.77 -19.22
N THR A 768 -56.57 35.61 -19.50
CA THR A 768 -55.82 34.47 -19.02
C THR A 768 -55.75 34.50 -17.49
N PRO A 769 -56.12 33.41 -16.80
CA PRO A 769 -55.95 33.37 -15.36
C PRO A 769 -54.51 33.43 -14.96
N CYS A 770 -54.23 34.13 -13.85
CA CYS A 770 -52.90 34.36 -13.32
C CYS A 770 -52.74 33.73 -11.93
N VAL A 771 -51.54 33.34 -11.61
CA VAL A 771 -51.06 32.97 -10.28
C VAL A 771 -49.98 33.97 -9.79
N ASN A 772 -49.35 33.73 -8.70
CA ASN A 772 -48.32 34.62 -8.17
C ASN A 772 -48.82 36.06 -7.99
N ASN A 773 -49.93 36.23 -7.25
CA ASN A 773 -50.58 37.53 -7.04
C ASN A 773 -50.91 38.28 -8.35
N GLY A 774 -51.24 37.57 -9.39
CA GLY A 774 -51.57 38.18 -10.69
C GLY A 774 -50.37 38.48 -11.59
N GLN A 775 -49.17 38.22 -11.16
CA GLN A 775 -47.95 38.51 -11.92
C GLN A 775 -47.60 37.45 -12.97
N GLN A 776 -48.03 36.19 -12.78
CA GLN A 776 -47.68 35.09 -13.65
C GLN A 776 -48.91 34.54 -14.36
N PRO A 777 -49.11 34.81 -15.67
CA PRO A 777 -50.16 34.23 -16.45
C PRO A 777 -49.94 32.73 -16.68
N LEU A 778 -51.00 31.96 -16.62
CA LEU A 778 -50.92 30.51 -16.86
C LEU A 778 -50.76 30.24 -18.37
N LEU A 779 -50.03 29.21 -18.70
CA LEU A 779 -50.00 28.65 -20.04
C LEU A 779 -51.26 27.78 -20.21
N MET A 780 -52.22 28.29 -20.91
CA MET A 780 -53.49 27.60 -21.19
C MET A 780 -53.25 26.51 -22.25
N GLU A 781 -53.32 25.26 -21.87
CA GLU A 781 -53.38 24.12 -22.77
C GLU A 781 -54.84 23.81 -23.03
N LEU A 782 -55.39 24.42 -24.09
CA LEU A 782 -56.79 24.26 -24.47
C LEU A 782 -56.99 22.88 -25.11
N LEU A 783 -57.90 22.11 -24.54
CA LEU A 783 -58.15 20.73 -24.96
C LEU A 783 -59.46 20.63 -25.77
N SER A 784 -59.43 19.72 -26.71
CA SER A 784 -60.64 19.30 -27.40
C SER A 784 -61.62 18.57 -26.44
N PRO A 785 -62.90 18.34 -26.82
CA PRO A 785 -63.82 17.51 -26.04
C PRO A 785 -63.25 16.11 -25.69
N GLY A 786 -62.35 15.59 -26.51
CA GLY A 786 -61.68 14.31 -26.33
C GLY A 786 -60.33 14.41 -25.59
N PHE A 787 -60.10 15.50 -24.84
CA PHE A 787 -58.86 15.73 -24.03
C PHE A 787 -57.55 15.72 -24.85
N LYS A 788 -57.64 16.11 -26.14
CA LYS A 788 -56.40 16.29 -26.93
C LYS A 788 -56.06 17.75 -27.02
N PRO A 789 -54.80 18.16 -26.84
CA PRO A 789 -54.35 19.53 -26.99
C PRO A 789 -54.72 20.06 -28.38
N VAL A 790 -55.28 21.27 -28.44
CA VAL A 790 -55.65 21.94 -29.69
C VAL A 790 -54.95 23.29 -29.81
N GLN A 791 -54.66 23.96 -28.69
CA GLN A 791 -53.95 25.23 -28.67
C GLN A 791 -53.22 25.41 -27.33
N LEU A 792 -52.06 26.03 -27.40
CA LEU A 792 -51.34 26.57 -26.28
C LEU A 792 -51.33 28.07 -26.37
N THR A 793 -51.70 28.75 -25.29
CA THR A 793 -51.72 30.25 -25.27
C THR A 793 -51.51 30.77 -23.84
N GLN A 794 -50.77 31.86 -23.71
CA GLN A 794 -50.67 32.68 -22.50
C GLN A 794 -51.55 33.95 -22.64
N ASP A 795 -52.09 34.26 -23.82
CA ASP A 795 -52.96 35.35 -24.08
C ASP A 795 -54.32 34.83 -24.61
N LEU A 796 -55.22 34.55 -23.66
CA LEU A 796 -56.53 33.99 -23.95
C LEU A 796 -57.38 35.01 -24.71
N ALA A 797 -57.21 36.34 -24.42
CA ALA A 797 -57.93 37.37 -25.13
C ALA A 797 -57.58 37.45 -26.61
N ASN A 798 -56.30 37.33 -26.94
CA ASN A 798 -55.81 37.26 -28.31
C ASN A 798 -56.26 35.96 -29.00
N PHE A 799 -56.21 34.82 -28.27
CA PHE A 799 -56.73 33.58 -28.80
C PHE A 799 -58.20 33.67 -29.23
N TRP A 800 -59.07 34.29 -28.43
CA TRP A 800 -60.50 34.47 -28.79
C TRP A 800 -60.71 35.33 -29.99
N ARG A 801 -59.91 36.40 -30.21
CA ARG A 801 -59.96 37.30 -31.30
C ARG A 801 -59.45 36.74 -32.61
N GLU A 802 -58.31 36.06 -32.59
CA GLU A 802 -57.61 35.70 -33.79
C GLU A 802 -57.73 34.17 -34.11
N THR A 803 -57.36 33.34 -33.18
CA THR A 803 -57.13 31.93 -33.43
C THR A 803 -58.38 31.04 -33.25
N TYR A 804 -59.31 31.47 -32.40
CA TYR A 804 -60.49 30.68 -32.07
C TYR A 804 -61.30 30.26 -33.27
N PHE A 805 -61.50 31.11 -34.24
CA PHE A 805 -62.36 30.87 -35.41
C PHE A 805 -61.84 29.70 -36.29
N GLU A 806 -60.51 29.61 -36.40
CA GLU A 806 -59.92 28.49 -37.12
C GLU A 806 -60.01 27.19 -36.31
N VAL A 807 -59.67 27.22 -35.03
CA VAL A 807 -59.84 26.09 -34.13
C VAL A 807 -61.27 25.62 -34.01
N ARG A 808 -62.19 26.56 -33.96
CA ARG A 808 -63.65 26.28 -34.00
C ARG A 808 -64.06 25.53 -35.25
N LYS A 809 -63.60 25.95 -36.42
CA LYS A 809 -63.97 25.32 -37.71
C LYS A 809 -63.51 23.86 -37.74
N GLU A 810 -62.26 23.58 -37.22
CA GLU A 810 -61.71 22.23 -37.11
C GLU A 810 -62.53 21.39 -36.11
N LEU A 811 -62.70 21.90 -34.90
CA LEU A 811 -63.38 21.18 -33.83
C LEU A 811 -64.86 20.95 -34.10
N ARG A 812 -65.50 21.87 -34.74
CA ARG A 812 -66.94 21.69 -35.19
C ARG A 812 -67.07 20.53 -36.17
N ARG A 813 -66.08 20.37 -37.04
CA ARG A 813 -66.08 19.24 -38.00
C ARG A 813 -65.84 17.91 -37.28
N ARG A 814 -64.98 17.90 -36.32
CA ARG A 814 -64.58 16.68 -35.59
C ARG A 814 -65.52 16.33 -34.46
N TYR A 815 -66.11 17.28 -33.81
CA TYR A 815 -67.06 17.14 -32.71
C TYR A 815 -68.37 17.88 -32.94
N PRO A 816 -69.22 17.49 -33.94
CA PRO A 816 -70.40 18.23 -34.40
C PRO A 816 -71.51 18.30 -33.34
N LYS A 817 -71.48 17.39 -32.34
CA LYS A 817 -72.53 17.37 -31.29
C LYS A 817 -72.24 18.31 -30.13
N HIS A 818 -71.06 18.92 -30.14
CA HIS A 818 -70.64 19.86 -29.08
C HIS A 818 -71.04 21.30 -29.48
N TYR A 819 -71.06 22.15 -28.43
CA TYR A 819 -71.42 23.57 -28.62
C TYR A 819 -70.19 24.40 -29.06
N TRP A 820 -70.32 25.12 -30.19
CA TRP A 820 -69.29 25.95 -30.80
C TRP A 820 -69.79 27.31 -31.13
N PRO A 821 -69.90 28.26 -30.17
CA PRO A 821 -70.57 29.57 -30.35
C PRO A 821 -69.76 30.44 -31.32
N GLU A 822 -70.42 31.41 -31.90
CA GLU A 822 -69.81 32.46 -32.72
C GLU A 822 -69.11 33.49 -31.90
N ASN A 823 -69.70 33.87 -30.77
CA ASN A 823 -69.07 34.69 -29.78
C ASN A 823 -68.73 33.84 -28.53
N PRO A 824 -67.49 33.44 -28.32
CA PRO A 824 -67.10 32.62 -27.16
C PRO A 824 -67.15 33.34 -25.84
N LEU A 825 -67.11 34.68 -25.85
CA LEU A 825 -67.09 35.52 -24.63
C LEU A 825 -68.50 35.70 -24.03
N GLU A 826 -69.51 35.68 -24.85
CA GLU A 826 -70.93 35.78 -24.40
C GLU A 826 -71.52 34.40 -24.17
N ALA A 827 -70.87 33.40 -24.54
CA ALA A 827 -71.30 32.00 -24.47
C ALA A 827 -71.21 31.40 -23.08
N GLU A 828 -72.20 30.66 -22.66
CA GLU A 828 -72.19 29.87 -21.43
C GLU A 828 -71.21 28.74 -21.52
N ALA A 829 -70.32 28.66 -20.55
CA ALA A 829 -69.35 27.56 -20.46
C ALA A 829 -70.01 26.19 -20.21
N VAL A 830 -69.57 25.12 -20.88
CA VAL A 830 -70.22 23.81 -20.78
C VAL A 830 -69.19 22.69 -20.58
N ARG A 831 -69.51 21.72 -19.75
CA ARG A 831 -68.64 20.53 -19.49
C ARG A 831 -68.72 19.44 -20.56
N GLY A 832 -69.69 19.49 -21.42
CA GLY A 832 -69.93 18.45 -22.43
C GLY A 832 -70.91 18.92 -23.54
N VAL A 833 -71.72 18.03 -24.07
CA VAL A 833 -72.72 18.33 -25.08
C VAL A 833 -73.82 19.14 -24.45
N LYS A 834 -74.12 20.33 -24.98
CA LYS A 834 -75.26 21.16 -24.51
C LYS A 834 -76.53 20.35 -24.72
N ARG A 835 -77.27 20.08 -23.65
CA ARG A 835 -78.60 19.45 -23.77
C ARG A 835 -79.52 20.42 -24.55
N LYS A 836 -80.14 19.92 -25.60
CA LYS A 836 -81.22 20.70 -26.26
C LYS A 836 -82.27 21.03 -25.22
N GLN A 837 -82.50 22.34 -24.99
CA GLN A 837 -83.69 22.81 -24.33
C GLN A 837 -84.94 22.51 -25.19
#